data_36af5b91f324cf3b943a4c5eced4c0ce
#
_entry.id   36af5b91f324cf3b943a4c5eced4c0ce
#
_cell.length_a   1.000
_cell.length_b   1.000
_cell.length_c   1.000
_cell.angle_alpha   90.00
_cell.angle_beta   90.00
_cell.angle_gamma   90.00
#
_symmetry.space_group_name_H-M   'P 1'
#
loop_
_entity.id
_entity.type
_entity.pdbx_description
1 polymer ?
#
loop_
_entity_poly.entity_id
_entity_poly.type
_entity_poly.pdbx_seq_one_letter_code
_entity_poly.pdbx_strand_id
1 'polypeptide(L)'
;MTYLVPVAPPVPVPSRDRAPAILAVAEALQPDLAKGFQIDALRLRLEMERAFGGSDADGAWDWKLAYEAGEAALVLFLRKFGRALLARAGSTAAMLPVLAKVAGLLPTHTRRSEEMERYQQFSTPLPMGLAALAAAQITPRDVVLEPSAGTGLLAILAEISGGSLALNELAETRADLLRLLFPDRPITTIDAAQIDDHLDAASRPSVILMNPPFSAVANVEGRTTEATARHLRSALARLAPRGRLVAITGAGFSPDTPTWSETFGRLTETAHLVFTGAVSGAAFAKHGTSFETRISVFDKCRGGERGGITTDLARPMSADVASLLSRIVAEVPPRLELDAAVVALSQPASPFRGIPARPSGLAARNLRTTPSARTAVSVGALDAEDLAYTLREMADDLGAARLSDAIYETFRLQAIDIPGAAPHPTKLVQSAAMASVAPPRPTYRPKLPAAVLRDGLLSDAQLETVIYAGEAHWAHLAGSWTVDETGDLVSAAPDDAADAVRFRRGFFLGDGTGAGKGRQSAGILLDNWCQGRRKALWISKSDKLLEDAQRDWSALGQERLLVTPLSRFAQGRDIPLSEGILFTTYATLRSEERGAKKSRVDQIVDWLGSDFDGVILFDESHAMANAAGSKGERGDTEASQQGRAGLRLQHRLPNARVVYVSATGATTVHNLAYAQRLGLWGGEDFPFATRAEFVEAIEAGGVAAMEVLARDLRSLGLYTARSLSYDGVEYEMLVHALTPEQRGIYDAYAGAFAIIHNNLAAAMEAANITGESGTLNRQAKSAARSAFESAKQRFFGHLLTSMKTPTLISRIETDLAAGHSAVIQIVSTGEALMERRLSEIPTEEWNDIRVDITPREYVLSGVPDKT
;
A
#
# COMPACT_ATOMS: atom_id res chain seq x y z
N MET A 1 23.43 -45.67 -6.57
CA MET A 1 22.07 -45.39 -6.04
C MET A 1 22.23 -44.93 -4.62
N THR A 2 22.22 -43.62 -4.42
CA THR A 2 22.31 -43.03 -3.08
C THR A 2 20.87 -42.56 -2.77
N TYR A 3 20.24 -43.19 -1.82
CA TYR A 3 18.92 -42.80 -1.34
C TYR A 3 19.05 -41.48 -0.59
N LEU A 4 18.50 -40.41 -1.15
CA LEU A 4 18.23 -39.17 -0.41
C LEU A 4 17.07 -39.45 0.54
N VAL A 5 17.33 -39.45 1.83
CA VAL A 5 16.31 -39.46 2.88
C VAL A 5 15.57 -38.14 2.78
N PRO A 6 14.24 -38.12 2.67
CA PRO A 6 13.49 -36.87 2.71
C PRO A 6 13.66 -36.26 4.10
N VAL A 7 14.21 -35.06 4.15
CA VAL A 7 14.19 -34.23 5.36
C VAL A 7 12.74 -33.83 5.59
N ALA A 8 12.18 -34.23 6.73
CA ALA A 8 10.85 -33.79 7.13
C ALA A 8 10.79 -32.25 7.17
N PRO A 9 9.70 -31.64 6.71
CA PRO A 9 9.55 -30.19 6.79
C PRO A 9 9.67 -29.76 8.27
N PRO A 10 10.30 -28.60 8.55
CA PRO A 10 10.42 -28.11 9.91
C PRO A 10 9.03 -27.91 10.51
N VAL A 11 8.83 -28.45 11.70
CA VAL A 11 7.59 -28.25 12.47
C VAL A 11 7.50 -26.77 12.83
N PRO A 12 6.38 -26.09 12.55
CA PRO A 12 6.21 -24.67 12.95
C PRO A 12 6.45 -24.54 14.46
N VAL A 13 7.25 -23.54 14.85
CA VAL A 13 7.52 -23.25 16.26
C VAL A 13 6.18 -22.96 16.95
N PRO A 14 5.79 -23.65 18.02
CA PRO A 14 4.57 -23.40 18.77
C PRO A 14 4.47 -21.94 19.19
N SER A 15 3.28 -21.39 19.29
CA SER A 15 3.05 -19.96 19.64
C SER A 15 3.77 -19.54 20.94
N ARG A 16 3.89 -20.43 21.91
CA ARG A 16 4.58 -20.20 23.19
C ARG A 16 6.10 -20.07 23.07
N ASP A 17 6.71 -20.57 21.99
CA ASP A 17 8.15 -20.53 21.82
C ASP A 17 8.61 -19.36 20.92
N ARG A 18 7.67 -18.58 20.36
CA ARG A 18 7.98 -17.45 19.48
C ARG A 18 8.62 -16.28 20.23
N ALA A 19 8.12 -15.92 21.39
CA ALA A 19 8.65 -14.79 22.15
C ALA A 19 10.12 -14.98 22.58
N PRO A 20 10.56 -16.15 23.09
CA PRO A 20 11.97 -16.41 23.32
C PRO A 20 12.82 -16.32 22.07
N ALA A 21 12.35 -16.80 20.92
CA ALA A 21 13.08 -16.69 19.67
C ALA A 21 13.23 -15.22 19.20
N ILE A 22 12.15 -14.42 19.29
CA ILE A 22 12.20 -12.97 19.03
C ILE A 22 13.23 -12.29 19.94
N LEU A 23 13.23 -12.62 21.25
CA LEU A 23 14.20 -12.05 22.19
C LEU A 23 15.65 -12.43 21.83
N ALA A 24 15.90 -13.68 21.45
CA ALA A 24 17.23 -14.12 21.03
C ALA A 24 17.74 -13.34 19.81
N VAL A 25 16.87 -13.07 18.83
CA VAL A 25 17.19 -12.18 17.70
C VAL A 25 17.49 -10.77 18.18
N ALA A 26 16.67 -10.23 19.06
CA ALA A 26 16.87 -8.88 19.61
C ALA A 26 18.21 -8.74 20.35
N GLU A 27 18.59 -9.75 21.13
CA GLU A 27 19.88 -9.82 21.82
C GLU A 27 21.07 -9.89 20.83
N ALA A 28 20.91 -10.62 19.74
CA ALA A 28 21.93 -10.72 18.68
C ALA A 28 22.11 -9.40 17.91
N LEU A 29 21.05 -8.61 17.74
CA LEU A 29 21.06 -7.32 17.02
C LEU A 29 21.50 -6.13 17.90
N GLN A 30 21.27 -6.20 19.21
CA GLN A 30 21.57 -5.10 20.13
C GLN A 30 23.03 -4.62 20.10
N PRO A 31 24.06 -5.49 19.96
CA PRO A 31 25.46 -5.06 19.81
C PRO A 31 25.73 -4.25 18.53
N ASP A 32 25.04 -4.56 17.44
CA ASP A 32 25.18 -3.83 16.18
C ASP A 32 24.61 -2.40 16.33
N LEU A 33 23.44 -2.26 16.98
CA LEU A 33 22.90 -0.95 17.35
C LEU A 33 23.85 -0.16 18.25
N ALA A 34 24.48 -0.80 19.21
CA ALA A 34 25.42 -0.15 20.13
C ALA A 34 26.67 0.37 19.42
N LYS A 35 27.11 -0.29 18.37
CA LYS A 35 28.25 0.12 17.53
C LYS A 35 27.84 1.12 16.43
N GLY A 36 26.54 1.33 16.22
CA GLY A 36 26.02 2.19 15.17
C GLY A 36 26.06 1.54 13.78
N PHE A 37 26.07 0.21 13.70
CA PHE A 37 26.02 -0.52 12.44
C PHE A 37 24.60 -0.61 11.92
N GLN A 38 24.45 -0.46 10.60
CA GLN A 38 23.20 -0.64 9.91
C GLN A 38 22.78 -2.11 9.97
N ILE A 39 21.55 -2.35 10.39
CA ILE A 39 20.91 -3.65 10.32
C ILE A 39 20.02 -3.64 9.08
N ASP A 40 20.43 -4.34 8.05
CA ASP A 40 19.64 -4.50 6.83
C ASP A 40 18.69 -5.71 6.92
N ALA A 41 17.87 -5.87 5.90
CA ALA A 41 16.90 -6.97 5.84
C ALA A 41 17.56 -8.35 5.79
N LEU A 42 18.78 -8.45 5.21
CA LEU A 42 19.53 -9.70 5.15
C LEU A 42 20.06 -10.09 6.53
N ARG A 43 20.64 -9.15 7.25
CA ARG A 43 21.13 -9.36 8.62
C ARG A 43 20.00 -9.79 9.54
N LEU A 44 18.85 -9.11 9.45
CA LEU A 44 17.67 -9.45 10.24
C LEU A 44 17.16 -10.85 9.89
N ARG A 45 17.05 -11.19 8.61
CA ARG A 45 16.64 -12.51 8.13
C ARG A 45 17.54 -13.62 8.67
N LEU A 46 18.86 -13.47 8.58
CA LEU A 46 19.81 -14.47 9.05
C LEU A 46 19.65 -14.77 10.55
N GLU A 47 19.40 -13.76 11.38
CA GLU A 47 19.17 -14.00 12.81
C GLU A 47 17.80 -14.62 13.07
N MET A 48 16.77 -14.24 12.29
CA MET A 48 15.46 -14.89 12.37
C MET A 48 15.55 -16.38 11.99
N GLU A 49 16.20 -16.71 10.87
CA GLU A 49 16.38 -18.09 10.43
C GLU A 49 17.15 -18.91 11.49
N ARG A 50 18.18 -18.33 12.12
CA ARG A 50 18.93 -18.97 13.19
C ARG A 50 18.09 -19.24 14.44
N ALA A 51 17.28 -18.26 14.86
CA ALA A 51 16.48 -18.35 16.08
C ALA A 51 15.24 -19.24 15.92
N PHE A 52 14.63 -19.24 14.74
CA PHE A 52 13.42 -19.98 14.45
C PHE A 52 13.69 -21.35 13.79
N GLY A 53 14.92 -21.62 13.36
CA GLY A 53 15.31 -22.88 12.76
C GLY A 53 14.75 -23.13 11.35
N GLY A 54 14.24 -22.10 10.67
CA GLY A 54 13.69 -22.16 9.32
C GLY A 54 13.52 -20.78 8.71
N SER A 55 13.16 -20.72 7.42
CA SER A 55 12.98 -19.47 6.68
C SER A 55 11.57 -18.89 6.78
N ASP A 56 11.40 -17.62 6.35
CA ASP A 56 10.10 -17.00 6.15
C ASP A 56 9.28 -17.72 5.05
N ALA A 57 9.97 -18.28 4.05
CA ALA A 57 9.34 -19.06 2.99
C ALA A 57 8.79 -20.41 3.47
N ASP A 58 9.40 -20.99 4.49
CA ASP A 58 8.95 -22.24 5.12
C ASP A 58 7.85 -22.00 6.17
N GLY A 59 7.47 -20.74 6.40
CA GLY A 59 6.47 -20.36 7.40
C GLY A 59 6.96 -20.46 8.85
N ALA A 60 8.27 -20.60 9.10
CA ALA A 60 8.84 -20.66 10.44
C ALA A 60 8.63 -19.35 11.20
N TRP A 61 8.68 -18.23 10.51
CA TRP A 61 8.42 -16.88 11.02
C TRP A 61 7.90 -15.97 9.90
N ASP A 62 7.33 -14.83 10.26
CA ASP A 62 6.91 -13.80 9.33
C ASP A 62 7.67 -12.48 9.56
N TRP A 63 7.56 -11.56 8.62
CA TRP A 63 8.25 -10.27 8.72
C TRP A 63 7.73 -9.37 9.83
N LYS A 64 6.51 -9.60 10.33
CA LYS A 64 6.00 -8.94 11.53
C LYS A 64 6.88 -9.29 12.74
N LEU A 65 7.11 -10.59 12.96
CA LEU A 65 7.97 -11.07 14.05
C LEU A 65 9.41 -10.55 13.91
N ALA A 66 9.92 -10.46 12.68
CA ALA A 66 11.25 -9.91 12.42
C ALA A 66 11.33 -8.41 12.78
N TYR A 67 10.31 -7.62 12.45
CA TYR A 67 10.26 -6.21 12.83
C TYR A 67 10.10 -6.04 14.34
N GLU A 68 9.28 -6.88 14.98
CA GLU A 68 9.13 -6.91 16.43
C GLU A 68 10.45 -7.27 17.14
N ALA A 69 11.26 -8.15 16.56
CA ALA A 69 12.62 -8.43 17.06
C ALA A 69 13.56 -7.22 16.95
N GLY A 70 13.49 -6.48 15.84
CA GLY A 70 14.22 -5.21 15.69
C GLY A 70 13.81 -4.16 16.73
N GLU A 71 12.52 -4.02 16.99
CA GLU A 71 11.99 -3.13 18.02
C GLU A 71 12.40 -3.57 19.43
N ALA A 72 12.32 -4.87 19.71
CA ALA A 72 12.84 -5.43 20.98
C ALA A 72 14.34 -5.15 21.16
N ALA A 73 15.13 -5.18 20.08
CA ALA A 73 16.55 -4.80 20.12
C ALA A 73 16.73 -3.31 20.49
N LEU A 74 15.84 -2.41 20.03
CA LEU A 74 15.81 -1.01 20.49
C LEU A 74 15.46 -0.91 21.99
N VAL A 75 14.50 -1.71 22.46
CA VAL A 75 14.16 -1.76 23.89
C VAL A 75 15.36 -2.17 24.73
N LEU A 76 16.09 -3.24 24.33
CA LEU A 76 17.30 -3.69 24.99
C LEU A 76 18.43 -2.65 24.92
N PHE A 77 18.61 -1.99 23.78
CA PHE A 77 19.57 -0.90 23.62
C PHE A 77 19.26 0.25 24.58
N LEU A 78 18.02 0.72 24.61
CA LEU A 78 17.61 1.81 25.50
C LEU A 78 17.69 1.43 26.98
N ARG A 79 17.38 0.19 27.36
CA ARG A 79 17.57 -0.28 28.73
C ARG A 79 19.02 -0.18 29.17
N LYS A 80 19.94 -0.55 28.29
CA LYS A 80 21.38 -0.53 28.57
C LYS A 80 21.96 0.89 28.58
N PHE A 81 21.57 1.72 27.64
CA PHE A 81 22.23 3.01 27.40
C PHE A 81 21.33 4.22 27.63
N GLY A 82 20.01 4.05 27.65
CA GLY A 82 19.04 5.16 27.62
C GLY A 82 19.17 6.15 28.77
N ARG A 83 19.36 5.67 30.00
CA ARG A 83 19.57 6.55 31.17
C ARG A 83 20.85 7.39 31.04
N ALA A 84 21.92 6.79 30.56
CA ALA A 84 23.17 7.52 30.34
C ALA A 84 23.05 8.54 29.19
N LEU A 85 22.32 8.18 28.12
CA LEU A 85 22.03 9.08 27.03
C LEU A 85 21.17 10.26 27.47
N LEU A 86 20.12 10.02 28.27
CA LEU A 86 19.26 11.09 28.83
C LEU A 86 20.05 12.03 29.74
N ALA A 87 20.84 11.46 30.64
CA ALA A 87 21.69 12.27 31.53
C ALA A 87 22.73 13.12 30.76
N ARG A 88 23.31 12.57 29.67
CA ARG A 88 24.24 13.31 28.83
C ARG A 88 23.57 14.37 27.96
N ALA A 89 22.36 14.11 27.48
CA ALA A 89 21.60 15.05 26.68
C ALA A 89 21.12 16.27 27.50
N GLY A 90 20.94 16.11 28.80
CA GLY A 90 20.48 17.17 29.72
C GLY A 90 18.99 17.46 29.63
N SER A 91 18.30 17.04 28.57
CA SER A 91 16.84 17.13 28.42
C SER A 91 16.30 16.03 27.50
N THR A 92 15.01 15.71 27.68
CA THR A 92 14.31 14.74 26.83
C THR A 92 14.38 15.15 25.36
N ALA A 93 14.15 16.43 25.06
CA ALA A 93 14.16 16.94 23.69
C ALA A 93 15.53 16.79 23.00
N ALA A 94 16.63 16.97 23.74
CA ALA A 94 17.98 16.84 23.21
C ALA A 94 18.39 15.40 22.83
N MET A 95 17.61 14.40 23.22
CA MET A 95 17.80 13.00 22.80
C MET A 95 17.36 12.76 21.35
N LEU A 96 16.52 13.61 20.75
CA LEU A 96 15.89 13.35 19.46
C LEU A 96 16.88 12.96 18.36
N PRO A 97 18.00 13.67 18.14
CA PRO A 97 18.94 13.30 17.07
C PRO A 97 19.56 11.93 17.25
N VAL A 98 19.83 11.54 18.52
CA VAL A 98 20.41 10.24 18.84
C VAL A 98 19.40 9.13 18.61
N LEU A 99 18.16 9.30 19.10
CA LEU A 99 17.10 8.31 18.93
C LEU A 99 16.69 8.16 17.47
N ALA A 100 16.63 9.25 16.72
CA ALA A 100 16.36 9.22 15.28
C ALA A 100 17.47 8.44 14.53
N LYS A 101 18.74 8.65 14.91
CA LYS A 101 19.86 7.91 14.33
C LYS A 101 19.79 6.43 14.65
N VAL A 102 19.55 6.06 15.90
CA VAL A 102 19.47 4.63 16.31
C VAL A 102 18.28 3.94 15.66
N ALA A 103 17.09 4.56 15.65
CA ALA A 103 15.94 4.05 14.91
C ALA A 103 16.23 3.94 13.41
N GLY A 104 17.08 4.84 12.88
CA GLY A 104 17.56 4.82 11.51
C GLY A 104 18.37 3.58 11.14
N LEU A 105 18.98 2.89 12.10
CA LEU A 105 19.79 1.70 11.87
C LEU A 105 18.97 0.43 11.59
N LEU A 106 17.68 0.43 11.90
CA LEU A 106 16.80 -0.68 11.59
C LEU A 106 16.22 -0.58 10.18
N PRO A 107 15.89 -1.71 9.54
CA PRO A 107 15.23 -1.72 8.24
C PRO A 107 13.83 -1.12 8.30
N THR A 108 13.39 -0.54 7.20
CA THR A 108 12.02 -0.04 7.07
C THR A 108 11.03 -1.21 7.03
N HIS A 109 9.89 -1.08 7.71
CA HIS A 109 8.83 -2.09 7.70
C HIS A 109 8.11 -2.07 6.34
N THR A 110 8.51 -2.95 5.44
CA THR A 110 8.00 -3.01 4.06
C THR A 110 6.95 -4.09 3.85
N ARG A 111 6.82 -5.03 4.79
CA ARG A 111 5.87 -6.15 4.72
C ARG A 111 4.89 -6.06 5.88
N ARG A 112 3.60 -6.24 5.58
CA ARG A 112 2.52 -6.27 6.57
C ARG A 112 1.95 -7.68 6.65
N SER A 113 1.53 -8.12 7.84
CA SER A 113 0.71 -9.31 8.02
C SER A 113 -0.76 -8.91 8.16
N GLU A 114 -1.68 -9.82 7.85
CA GLU A 114 -3.12 -9.63 8.04
C GLU A 114 -3.45 -9.29 9.51
N GLU A 115 -2.71 -9.85 10.45
CA GLU A 115 -2.86 -9.57 11.87
C GLU A 115 -2.51 -8.12 12.21
N MET A 116 -1.46 -7.55 11.60
CA MET A 116 -1.13 -6.12 11.75
C MET A 116 -2.24 -5.21 11.23
N GLU A 117 -2.90 -5.60 10.13
CA GLU A 117 -4.00 -4.84 9.55
C GLU A 117 -5.29 -5.00 10.36
N ARG A 118 -5.59 -6.23 10.80
CA ARG A 118 -6.79 -6.53 11.60
C ARG A 118 -6.82 -5.78 12.92
N TYR A 119 -5.69 -5.77 13.65
CA TYR A 119 -5.58 -5.11 14.95
C TYR A 119 -4.97 -3.71 14.88
N GLN A 120 -4.61 -3.23 13.69
CA GLN A 120 -3.89 -1.97 13.48
C GLN A 120 -2.68 -1.78 14.41
N GLN A 121 -1.89 -2.85 14.53
CA GLN A 121 -0.73 -2.93 15.40
C GLN A 121 0.46 -2.15 14.83
N PHE A 122 0.32 -0.82 14.77
CA PHE A 122 1.43 0.03 14.37
C PHE A 122 2.27 0.39 15.57
N SER A 123 3.53 -0.05 15.55
CA SER A 123 4.47 0.32 16.59
C SER A 123 4.76 1.81 16.57
N THR A 124 4.96 2.37 17.75
CA THR A 124 5.26 3.80 17.89
C THR A 124 6.69 4.08 17.45
N PRO A 125 6.93 4.94 16.44
CA PRO A 125 8.28 5.35 16.10
C PRO A 125 8.99 5.97 17.30
N LEU A 126 10.26 5.60 17.52
CA LEU A 126 11.02 6.07 18.67
C LEU A 126 11.07 7.59 18.82
N PRO A 127 11.22 8.40 17.74
CA PRO A 127 11.10 9.86 17.82
C PRO A 127 9.72 10.34 18.29
N MET A 128 8.62 9.69 17.87
CA MET A 128 7.26 10.02 18.33
C MET A 128 7.05 9.63 19.80
N GLY A 129 7.58 8.48 20.19
CA GLY A 129 7.59 8.07 21.59
C GLY A 129 8.32 9.08 22.48
N LEU A 130 9.44 9.65 22.00
CA LEU A 130 10.16 10.71 22.69
C LEU A 130 9.32 12.00 22.83
N ALA A 131 8.57 12.36 21.81
CA ALA A 131 7.67 13.52 21.88
C ALA A 131 6.54 13.29 22.90
N ALA A 132 5.96 12.07 22.92
CA ALA A 132 4.96 11.69 23.93
C ALA A 132 5.57 11.68 25.35
N LEU A 133 6.80 11.20 25.51
CA LEU A 133 7.52 11.22 26.78
C LEU A 133 7.74 12.66 27.27
N ALA A 134 8.16 13.56 26.39
CA ALA A 134 8.36 14.98 26.74
C ALA A 134 7.05 15.64 27.21
N ALA A 135 5.93 15.31 26.56
CA ALA A 135 4.60 15.79 26.94
C ALA A 135 4.14 15.20 28.28
N ALA A 136 4.50 13.94 28.57
CA ALA A 136 4.10 13.23 29.77
C ALA A 136 4.80 13.75 31.05
N GLN A 137 6.02 14.31 30.93
CA GLN A 137 6.82 14.85 32.05
C GLN A 137 6.91 13.85 33.24
N ILE A 138 7.32 12.61 32.92
CA ILE A 138 7.38 11.51 33.90
C ILE A 138 8.46 11.77 34.95
N THR A 139 8.16 11.43 36.20
CA THR A 139 9.06 11.49 37.34
C THR A 139 9.21 10.11 38.00
N PRO A 140 10.23 9.88 38.83
CA PRO A 140 10.40 8.61 39.54
C PRO A 140 9.26 8.23 40.51
N ARG A 141 8.32 9.13 40.75
CA ARG A 141 7.15 8.89 41.63
C ARG A 141 5.94 8.39 40.83
N ASP A 142 6.04 8.37 39.53
CA ASP A 142 4.91 8.03 38.65
C ASP A 142 4.75 6.53 38.45
N VAL A 143 3.49 6.10 38.46
CA VAL A 143 3.06 4.82 37.90
C VAL A 143 2.52 5.10 36.51
N VAL A 144 3.18 4.52 35.52
CA VAL A 144 2.87 4.72 34.09
C VAL A 144 2.15 3.50 33.57
N LEU A 145 0.90 3.67 33.12
CA LEU A 145 0.17 2.63 32.40
C LEU A 145 0.33 2.81 30.89
N GLU A 146 0.65 1.73 30.21
CA GLU A 146 0.56 1.63 28.75
C GLU A 146 -0.51 0.58 28.40
N PRO A 147 -1.72 1.01 27.97
CA PRO A 147 -2.85 0.10 27.75
C PRO A 147 -2.71 -0.78 26.50
N SER A 148 -1.83 -0.42 25.55
CA SER A 148 -1.55 -1.13 24.30
C SER A 148 -0.05 -1.08 24.04
N ALA A 149 0.71 -1.90 24.82
CA ALA A 149 2.15 -1.72 24.95
C ALA A 149 2.96 -2.20 23.72
N GLY A 150 2.36 -3.01 22.84
CA GLY A 150 3.05 -3.51 21.66
C GLY A 150 4.35 -4.24 22.01
N THR A 151 5.46 -3.77 21.47
CA THR A 151 6.81 -4.27 21.77
C THR A 151 7.50 -3.54 22.93
N GLY A 152 6.83 -2.56 23.55
CA GLY A 152 7.33 -1.83 24.73
C GLY A 152 8.19 -0.61 24.41
N LEU A 153 8.07 -0.02 23.21
CA LEU A 153 8.86 1.17 22.85
C LEU A 153 8.48 2.43 23.64
N LEU A 154 7.21 2.62 23.99
CA LEU A 154 6.81 3.70 24.93
C LEU A 154 7.18 3.34 26.36
N ALA A 155 6.98 2.09 26.75
CA ALA A 155 7.31 1.59 28.08
C ALA A 155 8.78 1.80 28.45
N ILE A 156 9.71 1.47 27.56
CA ILE A 156 11.15 1.64 27.84
C ILE A 156 11.54 3.11 28.00
N LEU A 157 10.89 4.02 27.25
CA LEU A 157 11.11 5.46 27.42
C LEU A 157 10.63 5.95 28.78
N ALA A 158 9.49 5.45 29.26
CA ALA A 158 9.00 5.74 30.61
C ALA A 158 9.91 5.16 31.70
N GLU A 159 10.43 3.92 31.51
CA GLU A 159 11.35 3.27 32.45
C GLU A 159 12.67 4.03 32.60
N ILE A 160 13.29 4.48 31.50
CA ILE A 160 14.55 5.24 31.57
C ILE A 160 14.39 6.60 32.21
N SER A 161 13.16 7.16 32.19
CA SER A 161 12.80 8.39 32.90
C SER A 161 12.52 8.17 34.40
N GLY A 162 12.51 6.92 34.85
CA GLY A 162 12.36 6.54 36.26
C GLY A 162 10.94 6.11 36.67
N GLY A 163 9.95 6.15 35.77
CA GLY A 163 8.58 5.73 36.03
C GLY A 163 8.46 4.23 36.32
N SER A 164 7.55 3.86 37.22
CA SER A 164 7.13 2.48 37.45
C SER A 164 6.08 2.07 36.43
N LEU A 165 6.24 0.91 35.79
CA LEU A 165 5.40 0.49 34.66
C LEU A 165 4.28 -0.45 35.09
N ALA A 166 3.09 -0.28 34.49
CA ALA A 166 2.03 -1.25 34.38
C ALA A 166 1.69 -1.39 32.90
N LEU A 167 1.79 -2.59 32.34
CA LEU A 167 1.70 -2.83 30.91
C LEU A 167 0.51 -3.74 30.59
N ASN A 168 -0.18 -3.42 29.51
CA ASN A 168 -1.23 -4.27 28.95
C ASN A 168 -1.01 -4.47 27.46
N GLU A 169 -1.15 -5.70 26.97
CA GLU A 169 -1.07 -6.04 25.55
C GLU A 169 -1.99 -7.22 25.26
N LEU A 170 -2.91 -7.04 24.32
CA LEU A 170 -3.93 -8.05 24.01
C LEU A 170 -3.35 -9.25 23.22
N ALA A 171 -2.38 -9.00 22.33
CA ALA A 171 -1.78 -10.05 21.49
C ALA A 171 -0.84 -10.92 22.32
N GLU A 172 -1.12 -12.23 22.40
CA GLU A 172 -0.37 -13.18 23.25
C GLU A 172 1.13 -13.15 23.00
N THR A 173 1.57 -13.24 21.73
CA THR A 173 3.01 -13.25 21.39
C THR A 173 3.73 -11.99 21.87
N ARG A 174 3.09 -10.81 21.75
CA ARG A 174 3.63 -9.53 22.25
C ARG A 174 3.61 -9.47 23.77
N ALA A 175 2.53 -9.94 24.39
CA ALA A 175 2.45 -10.01 25.85
C ALA A 175 3.53 -10.94 26.44
N ASP A 176 3.80 -12.07 25.81
CA ASP A 176 4.89 -12.96 26.19
C ASP A 176 6.27 -12.33 25.99
N LEU A 177 6.48 -11.63 24.87
CA LEU A 177 7.69 -10.86 24.63
C LEU A 177 7.89 -9.75 25.69
N LEU A 178 6.81 -9.03 26.04
CA LEU A 178 6.85 -8.03 27.13
C LEU A 178 7.21 -8.64 28.47
N ARG A 179 6.71 -9.84 28.81
CA ARG A 179 7.08 -10.55 30.05
C ARG A 179 8.57 -10.88 30.10
N LEU A 180 9.16 -11.20 28.96
CA LEU A 180 10.60 -11.43 28.84
C LEU A 180 11.40 -10.11 28.88
N LEU A 181 10.91 -9.07 28.19
CA LEU A 181 11.57 -7.77 28.17
C LEU A 181 11.44 -7.04 29.52
N PHE A 182 10.32 -7.15 30.25
CA PHE A 182 10.03 -6.46 31.51
C PHE A 182 9.65 -7.45 32.62
N PRO A 183 10.57 -8.35 33.05
CA PRO A 183 10.25 -9.48 33.91
C PRO A 183 9.72 -9.09 35.29
N ASP A 184 10.07 -7.90 35.78
CA ASP A 184 9.68 -7.41 37.11
C ASP A 184 8.41 -6.54 37.05
N ARG A 185 7.67 -6.53 35.93
CA ARG A 185 6.49 -5.68 35.74
C ARG A 185 5.23 -6.51 35.55
N PRO A 186 4.08 -6.06 36.09
CA PRO A 186 2.81 -6.71 35.81
C PRO A 186 2.41 -6.48 34.37
N ILE A 187 2.11 -7.56 33.64
CA ILE A 187 1.63 -7.53 32.25
C ILE A 187 0.28 -8.20 32.18
N THR A 188 -0.74 -7.45 31.80
CA THR A 188 -2.11 -7.94 31.60
C THR A 188 -2.40 -8.14 30.12
N THR A 189 -3.44 -8.95 29.82
CA THR A 189 -3.87 -9.26 28.43
C THR A 189 -5.35 -8.96 28.26
N ILE A 190 -5.72 -7.72 28.54
CA ILE A 190 -7.09 -7.23 28.61
C ILE A 190 -7.35 -6.38 27.34
N ASP A 191 -8.60 -6.34 26.87
CA ASP A 191 -8.98 -5.34 25.87
C ASP A 191 -8.80 -3.93 26.45
N ALA A 192 -7.91 -3.16 25.83
CA ALA A 192 -7.61 -1.80 26.27
C ALA A 192 -8.80 -0.83 26.20
N ALA A 193 -9.83 -1.13 25.40
CA ALA A 193 -11.09 -0.38 25.40
C ALA A 193 -11.90 -0.55 26.69
N GLN A 194 -11.58 -1.57 27.50
CA GLN A 194 -12.24 -1.91 28.75
C GLN A 194 -11.25 -1.93 29.94
N ILE A 195 -10.12 -1.24 29.83
CA ILE A 195 -9.02 -1.29 30.78
C ILE A 195 -9.48 -0.83 32.19
N ASP A 196 -10.43 0.11 32.29
CA ASP A 196 -10.97 0.59 33.58
C ASP A 196 -11.77 -0.48 34.31
N ASP A 197 -12.50 -1.32 33.60
CA ASP A 197 -13.36 -2.34 34.18
C ASP A 197 -12.60 -3.54 34.76
N HIS A 198 -11.43 -3.85 34.17
CA HIS A 198 -10.71 -5.10 34.40
C HIS A 198 -9.41 -4.95 35.21
N LEU A 199 -8.79 -3.76 35.25
CA LEU A 199 -7.63 -3.54 36.11
C LEU A 199 -8.02 -3.50 37.57
N ASP A 200 -7.17 -4.05 38.44
CA ASP A 200 -7.35 -3.99 39.89
C ASP A 200 -7.62 -2.55 40.32
N ALA A 201 -8.64 -2.38 41.17
CA ALA A 201 -9.07 -1.10 41.70
C ALA A 201 -7.96 -0.33 42.45
N ALA A 202 -7.00 -1.04 43.02
CA ALA A 202 -5.81 -0.46 43.66
C ALA A 202 -4.79 0.12 42.67
N SER A 203 -4.81 -0.31 41.40
CA SER A 203 -3.90 0.18 40.38
C SER A 203 -4.43 1.49 39.77
N ARG A 204 -3.95 2.63 40.23
CA ARG A 204 -4.29 3.96 39.71
C ARG A 204 -3.05 4.64 39.14
N PRO A 205 -2.86 4.57 37.83
CA PRO A 205 -1.70 5.21 37.17
C PRO A 205 -1.80 6.74 37.30
N SER A 206 -0.66 7.37 37.55
CA SER A 206 -0.53 8.83 37.55
C SER A 206 -0.24 9.38 36.15
N VAL A 207 0.28 8.51 35.25
CA VAL A 207 0.51 8.81 33.84
C VAL A 207 -0.01 7.66 32.99
N ILE A 208 -0.61 7.99 31.86
CA ILE A 208 -0.94 7.02 30.82
C ILE A 208 -0.27 7.47 29.54
N LEU A 209 0.49 6.56 28.91
CA LEU A 209 1.02 6.71 27.56
C LEU A 209 0.29 5.71 26.67
N MET A 210 -0.26 6.15 25.54
CA MET A 210 -0.97 5.25 24.67
C MET A 210 -0.86 5.63 23.20
N ASN A 211 -0.77 4.59 22.38
CA ASN A 211 -0.95 4.64 20.92
C ASN A 211 -2.08 3.65 20.57
N PRO A 212 -3.36 4.01 20.77
CA PRO A 212 -4.47 3.10 20.55
C PRO A 212 -4.67 2.83 19.06
N PRO A 213 -5.31 1.72 18.66
CA PRO A 213 -5.71 1.50 17.27
C PRO A 213 -6.64 2.63 16.81
N PHE A 214 -6.43 3.09 15.57
CA PHE A 214 -7.19 4.25 15.08
C PHE A 214 -8.62 3.89 14.66
N SER A 215 -8.87 2.63 14.28
CA SER A 215 -10.19 2.16 13.82
C SER A 215 -10.47 0.68 14.08
N ALA A 216 -9.58 -0.07 14.74
CA ALA A 216 -9.80 -1.48 15.08
C ALA A 216 -10.41 -1.63 16.48
N VAL A 217 -11.36 -2.57 16.62
CA VAL A 217 -11.93 -2.99 17.91
C VAL A 217 -11.63 -4.47 18.09
N ALA A 218 -11.11 -4.85 19.25
CA ALA A 218 -10.85 -6.24 19.57
C ALA A 218 -12.17 -7.04 19.56
N ASN A 219 -12.12 -8.27 19.02
CA ASN A 219 -13.24 -9.21 18.95
C ASN A 219 -14.45 -8.77 18.09
N VAL A 220 -14.34 -7.71 17.29
CA VAL A 220 -15.37 -7.28 16.33
C VAL A 220 -14.74 -7.27 14.93
N GLU A 221 -15.33 -8.00 14.00
CA GLU A 221 -14.96 -7.90 12.58
C GLU A 221 -15.49 -6.58 12.04
N GLY A 222 -14.62 -5.59 11.93
CA GLY A 222 -14.94 -4.28 11.37
C GLY A 222 -14.11 -3.15 11.95
N ARG A 223 -14.01 -2.07 11.16
CA ARG A 223 -13.37 -0.82 11.57
C ARG A 223 -14.46 0.11 12.11
N THR A 224 -14.32 0.60 13.33
CA THR A 224 -15.22 1.63 13.87
C THR A 224 -14.47 2.94 14.02
N THR A 225 -15.13 4.03 13.65
CA THR A 225 -14.60 5.38 13.88
C THR A 225 -14.45 5.70 15.36
N GLU A 226 -15.12 4.98 16.25
CA GLU A 226 -15.13 5.22 17.71
C GLU A 226 -14.05 4.46 18.50
N ALA A 227 -13.27 3.56 17.87
CA ALA A 227 -12.28 2.74 18.60
C ALA A 227 -11.35 3.60 19.47
N THR A 228 -10.73 4.62 18.87
CA THR A 228 -9.87 5.58 19.60
C THR A 228 -10.58 6.23 20.79
N ALA A 229 -11.82 6.66 20.62
CA ALA A 229 -12.60 7.34 21.66
C ALA A 229 -12.92 6.40 22.84
N ARG A 230 -13.22 5.12 22.57
CA ARG A 230 -13.47 4.10 23.62
C ARG A 230 -12.21 3.85 24.44
N HIS A 231 -11.06 3.66 23.79
CA HIS A 231 -9.78 3.48 24.45
C HIS A 231 -9.42 4.68 25.34
N LEU A 232 -9.59 5.92 24.83
CA LEU A 232 -9.31 7.12 25.61
C LEU A 232 -10.26 7.28 26.81
N ARG A 233 -11.56 7.02 26.64
CA ARG A 233 -12.52 7.08 27.74
C ARG A 233 -12.17 6.12 28.87
N SER A 234 -11.91 4.85 28.55
CA SER A 234 -11.52 3.84 29.51
C SER A 234 -10.20 4.19 30.23
N ALA A 235 -9.20 4.67 29.45
CA ALA A 235 -7.92 5.11 30.01
C ALA A 235 -8.09 6.33 30.95
N LEU A 236 -8.87 7.34 30.55
CA LEU A 236 -9.16 8.51 31.39
C LEU A 236 -9.93 8.14 32.66
N ALA A 237 -10.88 7.19 32.58
CA ALA A 237 -11.60 6.72 33.75
C ALA A 237 -10.62 6.13 34.78
N ARG A 238 -9.63 5.35 34.30
CA ARG A 238 -8.63 4.70 35.18
C ARG A 238 -7.56 5.63 35.73
N LEU A 239 -7.23 6.71 34.99
CA LEU A 239 -6.22 7.67 35.41
C LEU A 239 -6.52 8.25 36.80
N ALA A 240 -5.50 8.42 37.62
CA ALA A 240 -5.63 9.08 38.93
C ALA A 240 -6.09 10.54 38.77
N PRO A 241 -6.84 11.11 39.75
CA PRO A 241 -7.10 12.55 39.75
C PRO A 241 -5.78 13.33 39.65
N ARG A 242 -5.74 14.39 38.82
CA ARG A 242 -4.54 15.17 38.48
C ARG A 242 -3.44 14.42 37.75
N GLY A 243 -3.71 13.18 37.33
CA GLY A 243 -2.85 12.42 36.44
C GLY A 243 -2.89 12.96 35.01
N ARG A 244 -1.88 12.61 34.21
CA ARG A 244 -1.74 13.02 32.82
C ARG A 244 -1.85 11.83 31.87
N LEU A 245 -2.67 11.97 30.84
CA LEU A 245 -2.75 11.05 29.72
C LEU A 245 -2.17 11.69 28.47
N VAL A 246 -1.27 10.98 27.79
CA VAL A 246 -0.73 11.37 26.49
C VAL A 246 -1.11 10.30 25.48
N ALA A 247 -1.87 10.70 24.46
CA ALA A 247 -2.33 9.82 23.41
C ALA A 247 -1.75 10.20 22.04
N ILE A 248 -1.28 9.20 21.29
CA ILE A 248 -0.92 9.30 19.89
C ILE A 248 -2.11 8.77 19.11
N THR A 249 -2.73 9.61 18.26
CA THR A 249 -3.94 9.26 17.50
C THR A 249 -3.81 9.69 16.05
N GLY A 250 -4.77 9.31 15.19
CA GLY A 250 -4.83 9.88 13.83
C GLY A 250 -5.05 11.39 13.87
N ALA A 251 -4.47 12.13 12.91
CA ALA A 251 -4.53 13.60 12.89
C ALA A 251 -5.96 14.15 12.85
N GLY A 252 -6.89 13.42 12.22
CA GLY A 252 -8.31 13.78 12.16
C GLY A 252 -9.06 13.65 13.49
N PHE A 253 -8.50 12.96 14.50
CA PHE A 253 -9.10 12.88 15.83
C PHE A 253 -8.79 14.16 16.61
N SER A 254 -9.60 15.19 16.38
CA SER A 254 -9.38 16.55 16.87
C SER A 254 -10.71 17.21 17.26
N PRO A 255 -10.73 18.07 18.29
CA PRO A 255 -11.94 18.75 18.74
C PRO A 255 -12.53 19.74 17.73
N ASP A 256 -11.73 20.26 16.79
CA ASP A 256 -12.15 21.12 15.69
C ASP A 256 -12.74 20.35 14.50
N THR A 257 -12.65 19.02 14.50
CA THR A 257 -13.28 18.17 13.51
C THR A 257 -14.75 17.93 13.90
N PRO A 258 -15.75 18.29 13.06
CA PRO A 258 -17.16 18.19 13.43
C PRO A 258 -17.60 16.82 13.96
N THR A 259 -17.10 15.74 13.35
CA THR A 259 -17.38 14.36 13.75
C THR A 259 -16.95 14.05 15.19
N TRP A 260 -15.93 14.74 15.73
CA TRP A 260 -15.36 14.46 17.02
C TRP A 260 -15.70 15.47 18.09
N SER A 261 -16.39 16.55 17.75
CA SER A 261 -16.72 17.66 18.68
C SER A 261 -17.47 17.16 19.90
N GLU A 262 -18.50 16.33 19.74
CA GLU A 262 -19.26 15.75 20.86
C GLU A 262 -18.38 14.79 21.72
N THR A 263 -17.56 13.98 21.07
CA THR A 263 -16.63 13.07 21.77
C THR A 263 -15.66 13.85 22.65
N PHE A 264 -15.04 14.91 22.11
CA PHE A 264 -14.16 15.78 22.91
C PHE A 264 -14.92 16.53 24.00
N GLY A 265 -16.17 16.93 23.76
CA GLY A 265 -17.06 17.47 24.80
C GLY A 265 -17.16 16.53 25.99
N ARG A 266 -17.46 15.25 25.75
CA ARG A 266 -17.55 14.22 26.81
C ARG A 266 -16.20 13.93 27.48
N LEU A 267 -15.09 13.85 26.73
CA LEU A 267 -13.74 13.64 27.29
C LEU A 267 -13.33 14.80 28.20
N THR A 268 -13.68 16.03 27.80
CA THR A 268 -13.35 17.24 28.57
C THR A 268 -14.32 17.54 29.71
N GLU A 269 -15.35 16.77 29.94
CA GLU A 269 -16.14 16.84 31.16
C GLU A 269 -15.32 16.49 32.43
N THR A 270 -14.38 15.56 32.28
CA THR A 270 -13.58 15.00 33.39
C THR A 270 -12.09 15.29 33.28
N ALA A 271 -11.63 15.91 32.21
CA ALA A 271 -10.22 16.22 32.02
C ALA A 271 -10.03 17.53 31.21
N HIS A 272 -8.91 18.18 31.39
CA HIS A 272 -8.51 19.32 30.56
C HIS A 272 -7.68 18.82 29.39
N LEU A 273 -8.05 19.15 28.15
CA LEU A 273 -7.18 19.02 26.99
C LEU A 273 -6.20 20.21 27.00
N VAL A 274 -4.98 19.95 27.45
CA VAL A 274 -3.96 20.99 27.67
C VAL A 274 -3.03 21.20 26.48
N PHE A 275 -2.96 20.23 25.58
CA PHE A 275 -2.20 20.32 24.33
C PHE A 275 -2.80 19.40 23.27
N THR A 276 -2.78 19.86 22.01
CA THR A 276 -3.00 19.00 20.86
C THR A 276 -2.18 19.50 19.66
N GLY A 277 -1.49 18.60 19.00
CA GLY A 277 -0.63 18.96 17.87
C GLY A 277 -0.52 17.82 16.87
N ALA A 278 -0.87 18.12 15.60
CA ALA A 278 -0.70 17.17 14.50
C ALA A 278 0.71 17.25 13.90
N VAL A 279 1.18 16.13 13.34
CA VAL A 279 2.45 16.00 12.64
C VAL A 279 2.27 15.23 11.34
N SER A 280 3.07 15.61 10.33
CA SER A 280 3.09 14.95 9.02
C SER A 280 3.34 13.45 9.13
N GLY A 281 2.71 12.68 8.26
CA GLY A 281 2.81 11.22 8.19
C GLY A 281 4.23 10.69 7.94
N ALA A 282 5.16 11.53 7.53
CA ALA A 282 6.59 11.19 7.41
C ALA A 282 7.19 10.63 8.72
N ALA A 283 6.63 10.98 9.89
CA ALA A 283 7.04 10.48 11.19
C ALA A 283 6.91 8.94 11.31
N PHE A 284 5.93 8.32 10.65
CA PHE A 284 5.66 6.89 10.69
C PHE A 284 6.12 6.11 9.44
N ALA A 285 6.80 6.79 8.50
CA ALA A 285 7.18 6.19 7.22
C ALA A 285 8.00 4.90 7.37
N LYS A 286 8.95 4.85 8.31
CA LYS A 286 9.77 3.66 8.60
C LYS A 286 8.97 2.48 9.17
N HIS A 287 7.83 2.75 9.80
CA HIS A 287 6.93 1.75 10.37
C HIS A 287 5.80 1.34 9.40
N GLY A 288 6.01 1.59 8.11
CA GLY A 288 5.12 1.10 7.05
C GLY A 288 3.82 1.88 6.90
N THR A 289 3.65 3.04 7.53
CA THR A 289 2.47 3.90 7.37
C THR A 289 2.86 5.37 7.20
N SER A 290 2.10 6.09 6.39
CA SER A 290 2.24 7.54 6.20
C SER A 290 1.04 8.31 6.76
N PHE A 291 0.29 7.72 7.69
CA PHE A 291 -0.83 8.40 8.32
C PHE A 291 -0.33 9.60 9.14
N GLU A 292 -0.96 10.73 8.91
CA GLU A 292 -0.77 11.90 9.75
C GLU A 292 -1.27 11.60 11.15
N THR A 293 -0.49 11.94 12.14
CA THR A 293 -0.79 11.62 13.54
C THR A 293 -0.85 12.87 14.40
N ARG A 294 -1.39 12.72 15.58
CA ARG A 294 -1.58 13.80 16.56
C ARG A 294 -1.17 13.32 17.93
N ILE A 295 -0.52 14.17 18.70
CA ILE A 295 -0.35 14.00 20.14
C ILE A 295 -1.37 14.89 20.84
N SER A 296 -2.17 14.30 21.73
CA SER A 296 -3.11 15.01 22.60
C SER A 296 -2.78 14.72 24.05
N VAL A 297 -2.78 15.76 24.90
CA VAL A 297 -2.42 15.69 26.31
C VAL A 297 -3.63 16.11 27.16
N PHE A 298 -4.05 15.21 28.04
CA PHE A 298 -5.17 15.43 28.94
C PHE A 298 -4.69 15.39 30.39
N ASP A 299 -5.06 16.38 31.19
CA ASP A 299 -4.89 16.39 32.64
C ASP A 299 -6.22 16.15 33.31
N LYS A 300 -6.33 15.05 34.11
CA LYS A 300 -7.59 14.63 34.76
C LYS A 300 -7.98 15.60 35.90
N CYS A 301 -9.22 16.01 35.92
CA CYS A 301 -9.80 16.86 36.95
C CYS A 301 -9.91 16.14 38.30
N ARG A 302 -10.05 16.87 39.38
CA ARG A 302 -10.53 16.33 40.65
C ARG A 302 -12.03 16.02 40.56
N GLY A 303 -12.49 15.11 41.45
CA GLY A 303 -13.92 14.84 41.55
C GLY A 303 -14.73 16.12 41.80
N GLY A 304 -15.72 16.39 40.95
CA GLY A 304 -16.56 17.59 41.01
C GLY A 304 -16.06 18.79 40.21
N GLU A 305 -14.82 18.79 39.70
CA GLU A 305 -14.31 19.80 38.79
C GLU A 305 -14.73 19.46 37.36
N ARG A 306 -15.05 20.46 36.54
CA ARG A 306 -15.27 20.31 35.11
C ARG A 306 -14.00 20.69 34.34
N GLY A 307 -13.64 19.87 33.41
CA GLY A 307 -12.53 20.15 32.48
C GLY A 307 -12.92 21.09 31.35
N GLY A 308 -12.08 21.13 30.33
CA GLY A 308 -12.28 21.98 29.18
C GLY A 308 -11.09 21.91 28.23
N ILE A 309 -11.16 22.64 27.13
CA ILE A 309 -10.08 22.77 26.15
C ILE A 309 -9.33 24.04 26.46
N THR A 310 -8.05 23.93 26.80
CA THR A 310 -7.18 25.06 27.16
C THR A 310 -6.08 25.34 26.14
N THR A 311 -5.96 24.49 25.11
CA THR A 311 -4.96 24.61 24.04
C THR A 311 -5.53 25.36 22.84
N ASP A 312 -4.65 26.03 22.09
CA ASP A 312 -5.00 26.69 20.83
C ASP A 312 -5.17 25.65 19.69
N LEU A 313 -6.39 25.50 19.21
CA LEU A 313 -6.76 24.56 18.14
C LEU A 313 -6.38 25.05 16.75
N ALA A 314 -6.16 26.35 16.56
CA ALA A 314 -5.88 26.92 15.23
C ALA A 314 -4.43 26.70 14.75
N ARG A 315 -3.62 26.02 15.53
CA ARG A 315 -2.21 25.78 15.19
C ARG A 315 -2.04 24.87 13.98
N PRO A 316 -1.17 25.21 13.04
CA PRO A 316 -0.89 24.39 11.87
C PRO A 316 -0.22 23.05 12.25
N MET A 317 -0.34 22.08 11.36
CA MET A 317 0.35 20.79 11.45
C MET A 317 1.87 21.02 11.46
N SER A 318 2.57 20.31 12.33
CA SER A 318 4.03 20.29 12.38
C SER A 318 4.60 19.52 11.19
N ALA A 319 5.63 20.06 10.53
CA ALA A 319 6.23 19.43 9.37
C ALA A 319 6.94 18.11 9.70
N ASP A 320 7.51 18.04 10.91
CA ASP A 320 8.27 16.88 11.40
C ASP A 320 8.16 16.74 12.93
N VAL A 321 8.72 15.65 13.45
CA VAL A 321 8.71 15.37 14.89
C VAL A 321 9.55 16.38 15.67
N ALA A 322 10.59 16.97 15.09
CA ALA A 322 11.41 17.96 15.78
C ALA A 322 10.62 19.25 16.04
N SER A 323 9.86 19.69 15.05
CA SER A 323 8.95 20.83 15.16
C SER A 323 7.83 20.58 16.17
N LEU A 324 7.23 19.35 16.14
CA LEU A 324 6.22 18.95 17.12
C LEU A 324 6.80 18.94 18.54
N LEU A 325 7.98 18.35 18.73
CA LEU A 325 8.66 18.27 20.02
C LEU A 325 9.01 19.67 20.57
N SER A 326 9.46 20.58 19.71
CA SER A 326 9.72 21.97 20.10
C SER A 326 8.46 22.67 20.61
N ARG A 327 7.33 22.42 19.96
CA ARG A 327 6.02 22.92 20.41
C ARG A 327 5.61 22.30 21.73
N ILE A 328 5.75 20.98 21.90
CA ILE A 328 5.43 20.28 23.14
C ILE A 328 6.21 20.88 24.30
N VAL A 329 7.51 21.11 24.14
CA VAL A 329 8.36 21.70 25.20
C VAL A 329 7.93 23.13 25.53
N ALA A 330 7.45 23.91 24.56
CA ALA A 330 7.04 25.30 24.75
C ALA A 330 5.62 25.46 25.28
N GLU A 331 4.69 24.58 24.85
CA GLU A 331 3.25 24.79 25.02
C GLU A 331 2.61 23.87 26.08
N VAL A 332 3.17 22.66 26.33
CA VAL A 332 2.61 21.76 27.36
C VAL A 332 2.90 22.29 28.75
N PRO A 333 1.86 22.59 29.57
CA PRO A 333 2.06 23.14 30.90
C PRO A 333 2.73 22.10 31.83
N PRO A 334 3.36 22.54 32.93
CA PRO A 334 3.81 21.66 34.01
C PRO A 334 2.66 20.80 34.51
N ARG A 335 2.95 19.56 34.92
CA ARG A 335 1.94 18.67 35.47
C ARG A 335 1.40 19.20 36.79
N LEU A 336 0.13 18.93 37.03
CA LEU A 336 -0.50 19.20 38.34
C LEU A 336 0.12 18.28 39.41
N GLU A 337 0.28 18.80 40.65
CA GLU A 337 0.72 17.98 41.78
C GLU A 337 -0.33 16.93 42.12
N LEU A 338 0.09 15.68 42.24
CA LEU A 338 -0.77 14.57 42.62
C LEU A 338 -1.22 14.73 44.07
N ASP A 339 -2.43 14.28 44.37
CA ASP A 339 -2.93 14.25 45.76
C ASP A 339 -2.10 13.27 46.59
N ALA A 340 -1.77 13.65 47.83
CA ALA A 340 -0.93 12.90 48.75
C ALA A 340 -1.43 11.43 49.01
N ALA A 341 -2.74 11.20 48.91
CA ALA A 341 -3.34 9.88 48.99
C ALA A 341 -3.00 8.97 47.79
N VAL A 342 -2.81 9.54 46.62
CA VAL A 342 -2.42 8.80 45.41
C VAL A 342 -0.95 8.39 45.47
N VAL A 343 -0.10 9.27 46.01
CA VAL A 343 1.34 9.03 46.20
C VAL A 343 1.60 7.88 47.20
N ALA A 344 0.77 7.73 48.21
CA ALA A 344 0.89 6.67 49.24
C ALA A 344 0.55 5.28 48.66
N LEU A 345 -0.37 5.18 47.71
CA LEU A 345 -0.75 3.92 47.04
C LEU A 345 0.21 3.50 45.93
N SER A 346 1.09 4.41 45.48
CA SER A 346 1.97 4.21 44.33
C SER A 346 3.39 3.74 44.70
N GLN A 347 3.72 3.49 45.97
CA GLN A 347 5.05 3.03 46.39
C GLN A 347 5.15 1.51 46.38
N PRO A 348 5.91 0.88 45.47
CA PRO A 348 6.30 -0.51 45.61
C PRO A 348 7.31 -0.62 46.77
N ALA A 349 7.11 -1.59 47.66
CA ALA A 349 8.06 -1.95 48.69
C ALA A 349 9.44 -2.25 48.03
N SER A 350 10.43 -1.47 48.37
CA SER A 350 11.79 -1.59 47.81
C SER A 350 12.56 -2.71 48.52
N PRO A 351 13.12 -3.66 47.79
CA PRO A 351 14.16 -4.53 48.27
C PRO A 351 15.48 -4.32 47.55
N PHE A 352 16.13 -3.19 47.70
CA PHE A 352 17.58 -3.15 47.40
C PHE A 352 18.30 -2.15 48.30
N ARG A 353 19.03 -2.69 49.27
CA ARG A 353 20.10 -2.02 49.98
C ARG A 353 21.34 -1.99 49.11
N GLY A 354 22.00 -0.87 49.09
CA GLY A 354 23.07 -0.46 48.20
C GLY A 354 24.36 -1.28 48.22
N ILE A 355 25.05 -1.12 47.12
CA ILE A 355 26.50 -1.39 46.96
C ILE A 355 27.14 -0.06 46.47
N PRO A 356 28.29 0.33 47.09
CA PRO A 356 28.86 1.65 46.87
C PRO A 356 29.70 1.70 45.57
N ALA A 357 29.59 2.85 44.91
CA ALA A 357 30.37 3.16 43.71
C ALA A 357 31.87 3.40 44.01
N ARG A 358 32.72 2.87 43.20
CA ARG A 358 34.12 3.25 43.11
C ARG A 358 34.35 4.27 41.97
N PRO A 359 35.19 5.29 42.16
CA PRO A 359 35.48 6.29 41.15
C PRO A 359 36.67 5.85 40.27
N SER A 360 36.58 6.05 38.97
CA SER A 360 37.74 6.11 38.09
C SER A 360 37.58 7.29 37.13
N GLY A 361 38.43 8.27 37.32
CA GLY A 361 38.57 9.40 36.45
C GLY A 361 39.35 9.05 35.17
N LEU A 362 38.94 9.64 34.10
CA LEU A 362 39.76 9.88 32.94
C LEU A 362 39.37 11.18 32.27
N ALA A 363 40.40 11.96 31.96
CA ALA A 363 40.36 13.37 31.61
C ALA A 363 39.61 13.71 30.31
N ALA A 364 38.96 14.86 30.34
CA ALA A 364 38.36 15.53 29.19
C ALA A 364 39.45 16.06 28.26
N ARG A 365 39.32 15.77 26.97
CA ARG A 365 40.06 16.48 25.91
C ARG A 365 39.08 17.34 25.10
N ASN A 366 39.21 18.64 25.26
CA ASN A 366 38.48 19.63 24.51
C ASN A 366 38.80 19.57 23.03
N LEU A 367 37.78 19.44 22.21
CA LEU A 367 37.82 19.78 20.79
C LEU A 367 36.72 20.83 20.52
N ARG A 368 37.18 22.04 20.29
CA ARG A 368 36.39 23.11 19.74
C ARG A 368 36.09 22.82 18.29
N THR A 369 34.84 22.79 17.90
CA THR A 369 34.42 22.87 16.50
C THR A 369 33.53 24.09 16.27
N THR A 370 33.99 24.88 15.35
CA THR A 370 33.29 26.06 14.78
C THR A 370 32.02 25.67 14.03
N PRO A 371 30.98 26.51 13.97
CA PRO A 371 29.75 26.20 13.25
C PRO A 371 29.97 26.32 11.75
N SER A 372 29.79 25.22 11.05
CA SER A 372 29.72 25.18 9.58
C SER A 372 28.28 25.30 9.12
N ALA A 373 28.12 26.03 8.03
CA ALA A 373 26.86 26.38 7.39
C ALA A 373 25.95 25.19 7.08
N ARG A 374 24.66 25.40 7.19
CA ARG A 374 23.60 24.51 6.74
C ARG A 374 23.78 24.21 5.25
N THR A 375 24.25 23.04 4.93
CA THR A 375 24.15 22.46 3.60
C THR A 375 22.83 21.69 3.52
N ALA A 376 22.00 22.02 2.57
CA ALA A 376 20.83 21.22 2.21
C ALA A 376 21.30 19.78 1.95
N VAL A 377 20.65 18.81 2.58
CA VAL A 377 20.89 17.41 2.32
C VAL A 377 20.38 17.13 0.91
N SER A 378 21.29 17.18 -0.06
CA SER A 378 21.06 16.55 -1.35
C SER A 378 20.96 15.05 -1.09
N VAL A 379 19.89 14.42 -1.51
CA VAL A 379 19.82 12.97 -1.64
C VAL A 379 21.05 12.59 -2.45
N GLY A 380 21.99 11.83 -1.83
CA GLY A 380 23.25 11.47 -2.43
C GLY A 380 23.03 10.88 -3.82
N ALA A 381 23.88 11.26 -4.78
CA ALA A 381 23.89 10.64 -6.09
C ALA A 381 23.95 9.13 -5.87
N LEU A 382 22.92 8.42 -6.35
CA LEU A 382 22.94 6.96 -6.38
C LEU A 382 24.19 6.56 -7.17
N ASP A 383 24.99 5.69 -6.60
CA ASP A 383 26.18 5.14 -7.25
C ASP A 383 25.69 4.14 -8.32
N ALA A 384 25.26 4.68 -9.46
CA ALA A 384 24.61 3.96 -10.54
C ALA A 384 25.54 3.84 -11.72
N GLU A 385 25.67 2.62 -12.21
CA GLU A 385 26.54 2.24 -13.32
C GLU A 385 25.69 1.79 -14.52
N ASP A 386 26.29 1.88 -15.70
CA ASP A 386 25.68 1.32 -16.91
C ASP A 386 25.65 -0.20 -16.83
N LEU A 387 24.46 -0.80 -16.96
CA LEU A 387 24.30 -2.25 -16.92
C LEU A 387 25.13 -2.93 -18.02
N ALA A 388 26.07 -3.77 -17.62
CA ALA A 388 26.86 -4.53 -18.54
C ALA A 388 26.09 -5.76 -19.05
N TYR A 389 26.01 -5.90 -20.37
CA TYR A 389 25.53 -7.12 -21.02
C TYR A 389 26.31 -7.37 -22.31
N THR A 390 26.31 -8.59 -22.80
CA THR A 390 26.90 -8.98 -24.08
C THR A 390 25.81 -9.37 -25.08
N LEU A 391 26.07 -9.14 -26.37
CA LEU A 391 25.17 -9.56 -27.44
C LEU A 391 25.44 -11.02 -27.77
N ARG A 392 24.39 -11.81 -27.86
CA ARG A 392 24.50 -13.19 -28.32
C ARG A 392 24.67 -13.23 -29.81
N GLU A 393 25.56 -14.10 -30.32
CA GLU A 393 25.56 -14.44 -31.73
C GLU A 393 24.26 -15.18 -32.02
N MET A 394 23.47 -14.63 -32.94
CA MET A 394 22.29 -15.33 -33.43
C MET A 394 22.82 -16.53 -34.24
N ALA A 395 22.57 -17.73 -33.80
CA ALA A 395 22.81 -18.90 -34.56
C ALA A 395 21.95 -18.82 -35.82
N ASP A 396 22.59 -18.98 -36.99
CA ASP A 396 21.93 -19.01 -38.32
C ASP A 396 20.87 -20.13 -38.44
N ASP A 397 20.69 -20.93 -37.41
CA ASP A 397 19.78 -22.08 -37.33
C ASP A 397 18.31 -21.71 -37.05
N LEU A 398 17.93 -20.43 -36.90
CA LEU A 398 16.51 -20.04 -36.86
C LEU A 398 15.78 -20.27 -38.22
N GLY A 399 16.50 -20.67 -39.26
CA GLY A 399 15.94 -20.97 -40.59
C GLY A 399 15.20 -22.31 -40.71
N ALA A 400 15.31 -23.20 -39.77
CA ALA A 400 14.51 -24.40 -39.67
C ALA A 400 13.73 -24.36 -38.35
N ALA A 401 12.73 -23.48 -38.25
CA ALA A 401 11.76 -23.51 -37.15
C ALA A 401 11.21 -24.94 -37.07
N ARG A 402 11.68 -25.71 -36.09
CA ARG A 402 10.93 -26.84 -35.62
C ARG A 402 9.60 -26.27 -35.19
N LEU A 403 8.55 -26.52 -35.96
CA LEU A 403 7.18 -26.33 -35.53
C LEU A 403 7.08 -27.13 -34.24
N SER A 404 7.15 -26.44 -33.10
CA SER A 404 6.92 -27.04 -31.80
C SER A 404 5.44 -27.36 -31.72
N ASP A 405 5.08 -28.60 -31.46
CA ASP A 405 3.70 -28.97 -31.17
C ASP A 405 3.24 -28.40 -29.81
N ALA A 406 4.16 -27.78 -29.06
CA ALA A 406 3.89 -27.14 -27.78
C ALA A 406 3.36 -25.73 -27.98
N ILE A 407 2.28 -25.38 -27.31
CA ILE A 407 1.69 -24.03 -27.30
C ILE A 407 2.61 -23.01 -26.61
N TYR A 408 3.37 -23.47 -25.62
CA TYR A 408 4.31 -22.66 -24.85
C TYR A 408 5.71 -23.27 -24.84
N GLU A 409 6.70 -22.40 -24.91
CA GLU A 409 8.12 -22.74 -24.79
C GLU A 409 8.75 -22.09 -23.57
N THR A 410 9.78 -22.73 -23.01
CA THR A 410 10.54 -22.16 -21.88
C THR A 410 11.22 -20.87 -22.36
N PHE A 411 10.96 -19.77 -21.64
CA PHE A 411 11.59 -18.49 -21.91
C PHE A 411 13.10 -18.54 -21.66
N ARG A 412 13.86 -17.93 -22.55
CA ARG A 412 15.30 -17.67 -22.44
C ARG A 412 15.62 -16.34 -23.11
N LEU A 413 16.63 -15.63 -22.60
CA LEU A 413 17.19 -14.47 -23.27
C LEU A 413 17.75 -14.88 -24.63
N GLN A 414 17.29 -14.25 -25.72
CA GLN A 414 17.66 -14.63 -27.09
C GLN A 414 18.75 -13.73 -27.67
N ALA A 415 18.66 -12.40 -27.46
CA ALA A 415 19.56 -11.43 -28.11
C ALA A 415 20.72 -11.01 -27.20
N ILE A 416 20.61 -11.17 -25.90
CA ILE A 416 21.57 -10.68 -24.91
C ILE A 416 21.91 -11.75 -23.87
N ASP A 417 23.04 -11.55 -23.21
CA ASP A 417 23.45 -12.25 -22.00
C ASP A 417 23.86 -11.23 -20.94
N ILE A 418 23.36 -11.35 -19.73
CA ILE A 418 23.59 -10.38 -18.65
C ILE A 418 24.42 -11.10 -17.56
N PRO A 419 25.75 -10.95 -17.58
CA PRO A 419 26.61 -11.64 -16.62
C PRO A 419 26.29 -11.24 -15.19
N GLY A 420 26.09 -12.23 -14.32
CA GLY A 420 25.79 -12.03 -12.92
C GLY A 420 24.30 -11.78 -12.60
N ALA A 421 23.43 -11.71 -13.58
CA ALA A 421 22.00 -11.62 -13.36
C ALA A 421 21.45 -12.94 -12.81
N ALA A 422 20.66 -12.85 -11.75
CA ALA A 422 19.94 -14.01 -11.21
C ALA A 422 18.82 -14.42 -12.19
N PRO A 423 18.58 -15.73 -12.41
CA PRO A 423 17.43 -16.18 -13.16
C PRO A 423 16.14 -15.81 -12.41
N HIS A 424 15.02 -15.72 -13.15
CA HIS A 424 13.73 -15.52 -12.51
C HIS A 424 13.43 -16.69 -11.53
N PRO A 425 12.95 -16.42 -10.30
CA PRO A 425 12.79 -17.46 -9.28
C PRO A 425 11.80 -18.55 -9.68
N THR A 426 10.85 -18.26 -10.56
CA THR A 426 9.91 -19.22 -11.12
C THR A 426 10.19 -19.37 -12.61
N LYS A 427 10.11 -20.60 -13.14
CA LYS A 427 10.28 -20.88 -14.57
C LYS A 427 9.28 -20.08 -15.38
N LEU A 428 9.79 -19.27 -16.31
CA LEU A 428 8.98 -18.50 -17.26
C LEU A 428 8.81 -19.27 -18.57
N VAL A 429 7.65 -19.05 -19.20
CA VAL A 429 7.31 -19.55 -20.53
C VAL A 429 6.79 -18.41 -21.40
N GLN A 430 6.82 -18.60 -22.70
CA GLN A 430 6.25 -17.70 -23.70
C GLN A 430 5.50 -18.52 -24.76
N SER A 431 4.56 -17.93 -25.49
CA SER A 431 3.89 -18.66 -26.57
C SER A 431 4.91 -19.05 -27.65
N ALA A 432 4.65 -20.16 -28.35
CA ALA A 432 5.52 -20.62 -29.45
C ALA A 432 5.69 -19.53 -30.53
N ALA A 433 4.64 -18.75 -30.82
CA ALA A 433 4.71 -17.63 -31.75
C ALA A 433 5.69 -16.55 -31.26
N MET A 434 5.68 -16.19 -29.97
CA MET A 434 6.63 -15.27 -29.37
C MET A 434 8.06 -15.84 -29.35
N ALA A 435 8.22 -17.13 -29.10
CA ALA A 435 9.52 -17.80 -29.08
C ALA A 435 10.17 -17.86 -30.47
N SER A 436 9.38 -17.91 -31.53
CA SER A 436 9.87 -18.02 -32.92
C SER A 436 10.59 -16.78 -33.46
N VAL A 437 10.49 -15.64 -32.73
CA VAL A 437 11.08 -14.36 -33.18
C VAL A 437 11.94 -13.80 -32.04
N ALA A 438 13.21 -13.56 -32.34
CA ALA A 438 14.12 -12.87 -31.44
C ALA A 438 13.84 -11.36 -31.44
N PRO A 439 13.92 -10.69 -30.28
CA PRO A 439 13.91 -9.23 -30.25
C PRO A 439 15.20 -8.68 -30.88
N PRO A 440 15.23 -7.41 -31.34
CA PRO A 440 16.40 -6.82 -31.94
C PRO A 440 17.57 -6.74 -30.95
N ARG A 441 18.79 -6.64 -31.47
CA ARG A 441 19.97 -6.42 -30.63
C ARG A 441 19.93 -5.03 -30.03
N PRO A 442 19.78 -4.87 -28.68
CA PRO A 442 19.71 -3.55 -28.10
C PRO A 442 21.08 -2.88 -28.04
N THR A 443 21.08 -1.56 -28.07
CA THR A 443 22.25 -0.72 -27.85
C THR A 443 22.19 0.02 -26.52
N TYR A 444 21.00 0.19 -25.99
CA TYR A 444 20.73 0.92 -24.77
C TYR A 444 21.25 0.19 -23.52
N ARG A 445 21.95 0.91 -22.65
CA ARG A 445 22.45 0.41 -21.37
C ARG A 445 21.78 1.17 -20.24
N PRO A 446 20.89 0.50 -19.48
CA PRO A 446 20.26 1.11 -18.33
C PRO A 446 21.28 1.52 -17.27
N LYS A 447 21.00 2.64 -16.59
CA LYS A 447 21.75 3.09 -15.43
C LYS A 447 21.08 2.60 -14.14
N LEU A 448 21.74 1.68 -13.47
CA LEU A 448 21.17 1.06 -12.27
C LEU A 448 22.21 1.03 -11.14
N PRO A 449 21.79 1.15 -9.86
CA PRO A 449 22.69 0.88 -8.73
C PRO A 449 23.26 -0.53 -8.82
N ALA A 450 24.57 -0.69 -8.55
CA ALA A 450 25.23 -1.99 -8.60
C ALA A 450 24.57 -3.06 -7.72
N ALA A 451 23.88 -2.64 -6.65
CA ALA A 451 23.10 -3.51 -5.77
C ALA A 451 21.97 -4.25 -6.48
N VAL A 452 21.38 -3.65 -7.54
CA VAL A 452 20.27 -4.27 -8.28
C VAL A 452 20.69 -5.60 -8.90
N LEU A 453 21.88 -5.65 -9.48
CA LEU A 453 22.45 -6.86 -10.08
C LEU A 453 23.05 -7.78 -9.00
N ARG A 454 23.90 -7.22 -8.13
CA ARG A 454 24.62 -7.98 -7.10
C ARG A 454 23.69 -8.73 -6.14
N ASP A 455 22.62 -8.09 -5.72
CA ASP A 455 21.69 -8.63 -4.71
C ASP A 455 20.46 -9.28 -5.37
N GLY A 456 20.46 -9.43 -6.71
CA GLY A 456 19.40 -10.09 -7.47
C GLY A 456 18.03 -9.42 -7.32
N LEU A 457 17.99 -8.08 -7.16
CA LEU A 457 16.73 -7.35 -6.96
C LEU A 457 15.84 -7.35 -8.21
N LEU A 458 16.45 -7.51 -9.39
CA LEU A 458 15.80 -7.78 -10.66
C LEU A 458 16.41 -9.04 -11.28
N SER A 459 15.57 -9.94 -11.76
CA SER A 459 16.02 -11.12 -12.51
C SER A 459 16.50 -10.76 -13.92
N ASP A 460 17.16 -11.69 -14.58
CA ASP A 460 17.59 -11.58 -15.98
C ASP A 460 16.45 -11.17 -16.92
N ALA A 461 15.28 -11.81 -16.83
CA ALA A 461 14.09 -11.48 -17.59
C ALA A 461 13.55 -10.07 -17.28
N GLN A 462 13.62 -9.65 -16.02
CA GLN A 462 13.18 -8.32 -15.61
C GLN A 462 14.15 -7.22 -16.07
N LEU A 463 15.46 -7.49 -16.03
CA LEU A 463 16.49 -6.61 -16.60
C LEU A 463 16.36 -6.47 -18.11
N GLU A 464 16.05 -7.55 -18.84
CA GLU A 464 15.75 -7.51 -20.28
C GLU A 464 14.64 -6.49 -20.58
N THR A 465 13.58 -6.47 -19.77
CA THR A 465 12.48 -5.49 -19.91
C THR A 465 12.98 -4.06 -19.77
N VAL A 466 13.83 -3.77 -18.78
CA VAL A 466 14.38 -2.42 -18.57
C VAL A 466 15.25 -2.01 -19.78
N ILE A 467 16.04 -2.93 -20.33
CA ILE A 467 16.86 -2.68 -21.51
C ILE A 467 15.99 -2.32 -22.71
N TYR A 468 14.97 -3.14 -23.04
CA TYR A 468 14.13 -2.88 -24.22
C TYR A 468 13.20 -1.69 -24.06
N ALA A 469 12.70 -1.41 -22.83
CA ALA A 469 11.97 -0.18 -22.58
C ALA A 469 12.86 1.05 -22.83
N GLY A 470 14.11 1.02 -22.38
CA GLY A 470 15.08 2.08 -22.66
C GLY A 470 15.40 2.23 -24.13
N GLU A 471 15.61 1.11 -24.86
CA GLU A 471 15.84 1.09 -26.30
C GLU A 471 14.66 1.70 -27.08
N ALA A 472 13.43 1.30 -26.76
CA ALA A 472 12.23 1.86 -27.36
C ALA A 472 12.13 3.37 -27.12
N HIS A 473 12.38 3.80 -25.90
CA HIS A 473 12.32 5.21 -25.51
C HIS A 473 13.45 6.09 -26.07
N TRP A 474 14.48 5.51 -26.63
CA TRP A 474 15.54 6.26 -27.28
C TRP A 474 15.09 6.84 -28.63
N ALA A 475 14.17 6.18 -29.31
CA ALA A 475 13.67 6.54 -30.61
C ALA A 475 12.33 7.31 -30.55
N HIS A 476 12.02 8.02 -31.65
CA HIS A 476 10.71 8.61 -31.89
C HIS A 476 9.99 7.82 -33.00
N LEU A 477 8.67 7.97 -33.01
CA LEU A 477 7.86 7.47 -34.13
C LEU A 477 8.25 8.19 -35.41
N ALA A 478 8.12 7.52 -36.55
CA ALA A 478 8.30 8.13 -37.85
C ALA A 478 7.16 9.13 -38.12
N GLY A 479 7.49 10.30 -38.71
CA GLY A 479 6.53 11.35 -38.98
C GLY A 479 6.40 12.39 -37.88
N SER A 480 5.59 13.39 -38.15
CA SER A 480 5.27 14.51 -37.29
C SER A 480 3.76 14.72 -37.18
N TRP A 481 3.31 15.32 -36.09
CA TRP A 481 1.88 15.51 -35.84
C TRP A 481 1.60 16.88 -35.24
N THR A 482 0.41 17.39 -35.52
CA THR A 482 -0.16 18.50 -34.75
C THR A 482 -1.17 17.98 -33.73
N VAL A 483 -1.19 18.61 -32.57
CA VAL A 483 -2.11 18.30 -31.46
C VAL A 483 -2.98 19.52 -31.23
N ASP A 484 -4.29 19.35 -31.15
CA ASP A 484 -5.20 20.45 -30.83
C ASP A 484 -5.04 20.93 -29.37
N GLU A 485 -5.60 22.10 -29.06
CA GLU A 485 -5.49 22.71 -27.70
C GLU A 485 -6.04 21.81 -26.60
N THR A 486 -7.04 20.98 -26.92
CA THR A 486 -7.67 20.06 -25.96
C THR A 486 -6.83 18.79 -25.74
N GLY A 487 -5.95 18.45 -26.67
CA GLY A 487 -5.21 17.19 -26.70
C GLY A 487 -6.05 15.99 -27.15
N ASP A 488 -7.26 16.20 -27.66
CA ASP A 488 -8.15 15.13 -28.11
C ASP A 488 -7.89 14.70 -29.55
N LEU A 489 -7.50 15.63 -30.41
CA LEU A 489 -7.24 15.40 -31.81
C LEU A 489 -5.74 15.46 -32.12
N VAL A 490 -5.28 14.43 -32.82
CA VAL A 490 -3.91 14.34 -33.34
C VAL A 490 -4.01 14.09 -34.85
N SER A 491 -3.37 14.93 -35.63
CA SER A 491 -3.36 14.83 -37.09
C SER A 491 -1.93 14.77 -37.59
N ALA A 492 -1.67 13.90 -38.59
CA ALA A 492 -0.38 13.86 -39.26
C ALA A 492 -0.10 15.23 -39.90
N ALA A 493 1.13 15.70 -39.81
CA ALA A 493 1.55 16.99 -40.29
C ALA A 493 2.93 16.88 -40.94
N PRO A 494 3.23 17.77 -41.91
CA PRO A 494 4.57 17.88 -42.42
C PRO A 494 5.59 18.23 -41.33
N ASP A 495 6.83 17.78 -41.45
CA ASP A 495 7.91 18.02 -40.48
C ASP A 495 8.22 19.52 -40.27
N ASP A 496 7.89 20.37 -41.23
CA ASP A 496 8.10 21.84 -41.25
C ASP A 496 6.88 22.62 -40.74
N ALA A 497 5.80 21.95 -40.31
CA ALA A 497 4.65 22.64 -39.73
C ALA A 497 5.03 23.32 -38.39
N ALA A 498 4.52 24.56 -38.18
CA ALA A 498 4.93 25.42 -37.07
C ALA A 498 4.75 24.81 -35.68
N ASP A 499 3.72 23.95 -35.49
CA ASP A 499 3.37 23.28 -34.22
C ASP A 499 3.56 21.77 -34.31
N ALA A 500 4.43 21.30 -35.25
CA ALA A 500 4.69 19.88 -35.40
C ALA A 500 5.44 19.30 -34.17
N VAL A 501 4.91 18.21 -33.64
CA VAL A 501 5.53 17.44 -32.56
C VAL A 501 5.88 16.03 -33.05
N ARG A 502 6.95 15.47 -32.48
CA ARG A 502 7.33 14.09 -32.73
C ARG A 502 7.10 13.29 -31.46
N PHE A 503 6.35 12.21 -31.57
CA PHE A 503 6.07 11.33 -30.42
C PHE A 503 7.21 10.35 -30.18
N ARG A 504 7.68 10.30 -28.92
CA ARG A 504 8.64 9.27 -28.50
C ARG A 504 7.98 7.89 -28.56
N ARG A 505 8.71 6.86 -28.98
CA ARG A 505 8.22 5.48 -28.94
C ARG A 505 7.88 5.06 -27.52
N GLY A 506 6.83 4.26 -27.38
CA GLY A 506 6.43 3.61 -26.14
C GLY A 506 6.90 2.16 -26.08
N PHE A 507 6.66 1.54 -24.95
CA PHE A 507 6.95 0.13 -24.68
C PHE A 507 5.76 -0.53 -24.02
N PHE A 508 5.48 -1.80 -24.38
CA PHE A 508 4.38 -2.57 -23.79
C PHE A 508 4.89 -3.77 -23.00
N LEU A 509 4.65 -3.76 -21.69
CA LEU A 509 4.94 -4.85 -20.76
C LEU A 509 3.71 -5.74 -20.62
N GLY A 510 3.66 -6.83 -21.37
CA GLY A 510 2.55 -7.78 -21.47
C GLY A 510 2.72 -9.05 -20.65
N ASP A 511 3.67 -9.08 -19.75
CA ASP A 511 3.96 -10.26 -18.92
C ASP A 511 2.73 -10.70 -18.09
N GLY A 512 2.55 -11.99 -17.91
CA GLY A 512 1.49 -12.59 -17.12
C GLY A 512 1.58 -12.25 -15.62
N THR A 513 0.54 -12.60 -14.90
CA THR A 513 0.52 -12.45 -13.43
C THR A 513 1.63 -13.30 -12.80
N GLY A 514 2.31 -12.75 -11.82
CA GLY A 514 3.41 -13.42 -11.11
C GLY A 514 4.80 -13.22 -11.72
N ALA A 515 4.94 -12.74 -12.98
CA ALA A 515 6.24 -12.44 -13.59
C ALA A 515 6.91 -11.16 -13.03
N GLY A 516 6.28 -10.47 -12.09
CA GLY A 516 6.85 -9.31 -11.41
C GLY A 516 6.77 -8.02 -12.21
N LYS A 517 5.65 -7.75 -12.93
CA LYS A 517 5.44 -6.52 -13.71
C LYS A 517 5.68 -5.24 -12.90
N GLY A 518 5.19 -5.15 -11.67
CA GLY A 518 5.41 -4.00 -10.81
C GLY A 518 6.90 -3.75 -10.54
N ARG A 519 7.66 -4.82 -10.30
CA ARG A 519 9.12 -4.75 -10.12
C ARG A 519 9.83 -4.30 -11.39
N GLN A 520 9.42 -4.78 -12.56
CA GLN A 520 9.95 -4.35 -13.87
C GLN A 520 9.64 -2.88 -14.12
N SER A 521 8.40 -2.45 -13.82
CA SER A 521 7.97 -1.05 -13.89
C SER A 521 8.83 -0.15 -13.00
N ALA A 522 9.05 -0.56 -11.76
CA ALA A 522 9.95 0.14 -10.85
C ALA A 522 11.40 0.19 -11.37
N GLY A 523 11.87 -0.88 -12.02
CA GLY A 523 13.18 -0.93 -12.66
C GLY A 523 13.33 0.09 -13.79
N ILE A 524 12.32 0.24 -14.65
CA ILE A 524 12.29 1.27 -15.71
C ILE A 524 12.30 2.68 -15.10
N LEU A 525 11.53 2.90 -14.04
CA LEU A 525 11.54 4.18 -13.33
C LEU A 525 12.90 4.46 -12.69
N LEU A 526 13.54 3.45 -12.10
CA LEU A 526 14.85 3.58 -11.44
C LEU A 526 15.96 3.93 -12.43
N ASP A 527 15.98 3.29 -13.58
CA ASP A 527 16.90 3.63 -14.68
C ASP A 527 16.77 5.11 -15.06
N ASN A 528 15.55 5.58 -15.27
CA ASN A 528 15.30 6.99 -15.59
C ASN A 528 15.66 7.92 -14.43
N TRP A 529 15.40 7.51 -13.22
CA TRP A 529 15.78 8.24 -12.00
C TRP A 529 17.29 8.42 -11.89
N CYS A 530 18.06 7.37 -12.14
CA CYS A 530 19.52 7.41 -12.13
C CYS A 530 20.11 8.28 -13.27
N GLN A 531 19.34 8.49 -14.35
CA GLN A 531 19.69 9.40 -15.44
C GLN A 531 19.25 10.85 -15.22
N GLY A 532 18.76 11.18 -14.03
CA GLY A 532 18.37 12.54 -13.64
C GLY A 532 16.91 12.91 -13.96
N ARG A 533 16.08 12.00 -14.50
CA ARG A 533 14.65 12.23 -14.74
C ARG A 533 13.86 11.98 -13.45
N ARG A 534 13.81 13.00 -12.60
CA ARG A 534 13.35 12.92 -11.22
C ARG A 534 11.83 13.06 -11.04
N LYS A 535 11.08 13.22 -12.13
CA LYS A 535 9.61 13.21 -12.13
C LYS A 535 9.11 12.02 -12.94
N ALA A 536 8.09 11.34 -12.44
CA ALA A 536 7.39 10.29 -13.14
C ALA A 536 5.92 10.21 -12.73
N LEU A 537 5.10 9.59 -13.56
CA LEU A 537 3.68 9.38 -13.30
C LEU A 537 3.36 7.89 -13.36
N TRP A 538 2.71 7.36 -12.33
CA TRP A 538 2.20 5.98 -12.25
C TRP A 538 0.68 6.01 -12.17
N ILE A 539 0.01 5.51 -13.19
CA ILE A 539 -1.45 5.45 -13.28
C ILE A 539 -1.88 4.00 -13.16
N SER A 540 -2.83 3.70 -12.28
CA SER A 540 -3.32 2.33 -12.11
C SER A 540 -4.86 2.29 -11.96
N LYS A 541 -5.43 1.10 -11.82
CA LYS A 541 -6.88 0.89 -11.78
C LYS A 541 -7.52 1.29 -10.45
N SER A 542 -6.80 1.14 -9.35
CA SER A 542 -7.31 1.34 -7.98
C SER A 542 -6.28 2.01 -7.08
N ASP A 543 -6.75 2.84 -6.17
CA ASP A 543 -5.91 3.45 -5.13
C ASP A 543 -5.27 2.40 -4.20
N LYS A 544 -5.87 1.21 -4.08
CA LYS A 544 -5.31 0.07 -3.32
C LYS A 544 -3.96 -0.38 -3.89
N LEU A 545 -3.70 -0.17 -5.18
CA LEU A 545 -2.43 -0.52 -5.84
C LEU A 545 -1.29 0.49 -5.57
N LEU A 546 -1.56 1.59 -4.87
CA LEU A 546 -0.52 2.51 -4.42
C LEU A 546 0.52 1.81 -3.53
N GLU A 547 0.07 0.96 -2.62
CA GLU A 547 0.97 0.23 -1.74
C GLU A 547 1.85 -0.75 -2.50
N ASP A 548 1.30 -1.39 -3.53
CA ASP A 548 2.06 -2.28 -4.42
C ASP A 548 3.13 -1.50 -5.18
N ALA A 549 2.79 -0.35 -5.75
CA ALA A 549 3.73 0.53 -6.42
C ALA A 549 4.85 1.01 -5.48
N GLN A 550 4.49 1.41 -4.26
CA GLN A 550 5.44 1.80 -3.23
C GLN A 550 6.35 0.64 -2.80
N ARG A 551 5.80 -0.56 -2.66
CA ARG A 551 6.56 -1.77 -2.32
C ARG A 551 7.54 -2.12 -3.43
N ASP A 552 7.11 -2.13 -4.69
CA ASP A 552 7.96 -2.49 -5.82
C ASP A 552 9.09 -1.48 -6.03
N TRP A 553 8.82 -0.18 -5.82
CA TRP A 553 9.82 0.86 -5.83
C TRP A 553 10.84 0.71 -4.69
N SER A 554 10.37 0.50 -3.46
CA SER A 554 11.23 0.37 -2.29
C SER A 554 12.03 -0.94 -2.28
N ALA A 555 11.54 -1.98 -2.91
CA ALA A 555 12.25 -3.25 -3.05
C ALA A 555 13.50 -3.15 -3.94
N LEU A 556 13.63 -2.06 -4.71
CA LEU A 556 14.86 -1.70 -5.43
C LEU A 556 15.78 -0.78 -4.61
N GLY A 557 15.58 -0.70 -3.29
CA GLY A 557 16.39 0.10 -2.38
C GLY A 557 16.06 1.60 -2.38
N GLN A 558 14.92 2.00 -2.94
CA GLN A 558 14.53 3.39 -3.06
C GLN A 558 13.58 3.86 -1.95
N GLU A 559 13.54 5.16 -1.70
CA GLU A 559 12.66 5.75 -0.69
C GLU A 559 11.18 5.63 -1.12
N ARG A 560 10.41 4.90 -0.32
CA ARG A 560 8.99 4.61 -0.58
C ARG A 560 8.13 5.86 -0.75
N LEU A 561 8.41 6.90 0.02
CA LEU A 561 7.64 8.15 0.02
C LEU A 561 7.79 8.98 -1.26
N LEU A 562 8.75 8.66 -2.13
CA LEU A 562 8.83 9.25 -3.46
C LEU A 562 7.61 8.91 -4.33
N VAL A 563 6.90 7.80 -4.04
CA VAL A 563 5.62 7.47 -4.69
C VAL A 563 4.49 8.13 -3.90
N THR A 564 4.01 9.26 -4.39
CA THR A 564 3.01 10.11 -3.73
C THR A 564 1.68 10.08 -4.47
N PRO A 565 0.54 9.84 -3.78
CA PRO A 565 -0.76 9.83 -4.44
C PRO A 565 -1.24 11.24 -4.81
N LEU A 566 -1.79 11.39 -6.01
CA LEU A 566 -2.37 12.66 -6.51
C LEU A 566 -3.52 13.16 -5.63
N SER A 567 -4.22 12.27 -4.93
CA SER A 567 -5.31 12.62 -4.01
C SER A 567 -4.87 13.53 -2.86
N ARG A 568 -3.58 13.60 -2.54
CA ARG A 568 -3.02 14.56 -1.57
C ARG A 568 -3.16 16.02 -2.00
N PHE A 569 -3.32 16.25 -3.31
CA PHE A 569 -3.37 17.59 -3.87
C PHE A 569 -4.78 17.92 -4.35
N ALA A 570 -5.34 19.01 -3.87
CA ALA A 570 -6.66 19.45 -4.30
C ALA A 570 -6.66 19.73 -5.80
N GLN A 571 -7.76 19.36 -6.49
CA GLN A 571 -7.90 19.61 -7.93
C GLN A 571 -7.80 21.13 -8.23
N GLY A 572 -7.01 21.48 -9.24
CA GLY A 572 -6.79 22.85 -9.68
C GLY A 572 -5.78 23.63 -8.82
N ARG A 573 -5.10 22.99 -7.87
CA ARG A 573 -3.96 23.55 -7.15
C ARG A 573 -2.66 23.01 -7.71
N ASP A 574 -1.60 23.80 -7.63
CA ASP A 574 -0.27 23.38 -8.04
C ASP A 574 0.20 22.20 -7.18
N ILE A 575 0.95 21.29 -7.79
CA ILE A 575 1.58 20.16 -7.11
C ILE A 575 2.98 20.62 -6.66
N PRO A 576 3.21 20.83 -5.35
CA PRO A 576 4.44 21.42 -4.84
C PRO A 576 5.60 20.42 -4.70
N LEU A 577 5.62 19.38 -5.54
CA LEU A 577 6.70 18.40 -5.59
C LEU A 577 7.75 18.82 -6.61
N SER A 578 8.99 19.00 -6.18
CA SER A 578 10.12 19.26 -7.07
C SER A 578 10.53 18.01 -7.85
N GLU A 579 10.43 16.84 -7.21
CA GLU A 579 10.73 15.53 -7.76
C GLU A 579 9.83 14.47 -7.12
N GLY A 580 9.68 13.31 -7.71
CA GLY A 580 8.91 12.18 -7.18
C GLY A 580 8.15 11.41 -8.25
N ILE A 581 7.53 10.32 -7.85
CA ILE A 581 6.62 9.50 -8.65
C ILE A 581 5.20 9.82 -8.20
N LEU A 582 4.43 10.48 -9.05
CA LEU A 582 3.03 10.80 -8.75
C LEU A 582 2.17 9.58 -9.09
N PHE A 583 1.42 9.08 -8.11
CA PHE A 583 0.49 7.97 -8.31
C PHE A 583 -0.95 8.47 -8.45
N THR A 584 -1.69 7.95 -9.42
CA THR A 584 -3.12 8.25 -9.61
C THR A 584 -3.88 7.07 -10.18
N THR A 585 -5.21 7.17 -10.22
CA THR A 585 -6.06 6.17 -10.86
C THR A 585 -6.68 6.71 -12.14
N TYR A 586 -7.06 5.81 -13.06
CA TYR A 586 -7.81 6.18 -14.26
C TYR A 586 -9.14 6.88 -13.92
N ALA A 587 -9.77 6.47 -12.82
CA ALA A 587 -11.00 7.11 -12.34
C ALA A 587 -10.76 8.57 -11.92
N THR A 588 -9.63 8.86 -11.30
CA THR A 588 -9.23 10.22 -10.91
C THR A 588 -8.81 11.03 -12.13
N LEU A 589 -8.05 10.42 -13.05
CA LEU A 589 -7.53 11.08 -14.26
C LEU A 589 -8.66 11.63 -15.16
N ARG A 590 -9.80 10.94 -15.25
CA ARG A 590 -10.96 11.38 -16.06
C ARG A 590 -11.69 12.60 -15.51
N SER A 591 -11.29 13.13 -14.34
CA SER A 591 -11.98 14.28 -13.74
C SER A 591 -11.77 15.54 -14.57
N GLU A 592 -12.86 16.00 -15.17
CA GLU A 592 -12.89 17.15 -16.06
C GLU A 592 -12.89 18.48 -15.30
N GLU A 593 -12.71 19.54 -16.03
CA GLU A 593 -12.81 20.91 -15.55
C GLU A 593 -14.21 21.19 -14.98
N ARG A 594 -14.29 21.82 -13.81
CA ARG A 594 -15.54 22.24 -13.18
C ARG A 594 -15.41 23.70 -12.69
N GLY A 595 -15.95 24.62 -13.47
CA GLY A 595 -15.88 26.04 -13.18
C GLY A 595 -14.44 26.55 -13.24
N ALA A 596 -13.92 27.08 -12.15
CA ALA A 596 -12.54 27.60 -12.08
C ALA A 596 -11.47 26.53 -11.79
N LYS A 597 -11.82 25.25 -11.69
CA LYS A 597 -10.89 24.14 -11.37
C LYS A 597 -10.43 23.46 -12.66
N LYS A 598 -9.14 23.52 -12.94
CA LYS A 598 -8.49 22.78 -14.02
C LYS A 598 -8.78 21.28 -13.93
N SER A 599 -8.77 20.59 -15.07
CA SER A 599 -8.85 19.13 -15.12
C SER A 599 -7.66 18.49 -14.39
N ARG A 600 -7.79 17.22 -14.02
CA ARG A 600 -6.66 16.46 -13.45
C ARG A 600 -5.53 16.24 -14.46
N VAL A 601 -5.86 16.11 -15.73
CA VAL A 601 -4.85 16.01 -16.80
C VAL A 601 -4.03 17.28 -16.86
N ASP A 602 -4.67 18.46 -16.89
CA ASP A 602 -3.97 19.74 -16.92
C ASP A 602 -3.09 19.97 -15.69
N GLN A 603 -3.60 19.63 -14.52
CA GLN A 603 -2.83 19.73 -13.28
C GLN A 603 -1.55 18.87 -13.32
N ILE A 604 -1.63 17.67 -13.88
CA ILE A 604 -0.48 16.77 -14.05
C ILE A 604 0.49 17.33 -15.09
N VAL A 605 -0.03 17.78 -16.23
CA VAL A 605 0.81 18.38 -17.31
C VAL A 605 1.53 19.61 -16.81
N ASP A 606 0.86 20.50 -16.05
CA ASP A 606 1.48 21.68 -15.45
C ASP A 606 2.63 21.28 -14.49
N TRP A 607 2.43 20.23 -13.69
CA TRP A 607 3.47 19.73 -12.79
C TRP A 607 4.65 19.11 -13.53
N LEU A 608 4.40 18.32 -14.56
CA LEU A 608 5.44 17.65 -15.34
C LEU A 608 6.24 18.66 -16.18
N GLY A 609 5.54 19.61 -16.80
CA GLY A 609 6.07 20.57 -17.76
C GLY A 609 5.94 20.10 -19.23
N SER A 610 5.87 21.04 -20.17
CA SER A 610 5.68 20.75 -21.61
C SER A 610 6.81 19.90 -22.21
N ASP A 611 8.04 20.10 -21.73
CA ASP A 611 9.24 19.39 -22.21
C ASP A 611 9.53 18.09 -21.48
N PHE A 612 8.53 17.59 -20.73
CA PHE A 612 8.68 16.39 -19.91
C PHE A 612 9.17 15.19 -20.75
N ASP A 613 10.32 14.66 -20.37
CA ASP A 613 10.97 13.49 -20.97
C ASP A 613 11.11 12.29 -20.01
N GLY A 614 10.44 12.36 -18.85
CA GLY A 614 10.38 11.27 -17.87
C GLY A 614 9.37 10.18 -18.22
N VAL A 615 9.09 9.27 -17.28
CA VAL A 615 8.25 8.10 -17.50
C VAL A 615 6.79 8.35 -17.12
N ILE A 616 5.87 7.97 -18.01
CA ILE A 616 4.44 7.79 -17.73
C ILE A 616 4.14 6.29 -17.82
N LEU A 617 3.71 5.73 -16.70
CA LEU A 617 3.41 4.32 -16.56
C LEU A 617 1.90 4.12 -16.47
N PHE A 618 1.34 3.45 -17.47
CA PHE A 618 -0.07 3.05 -17.51
C PHE A 618 -0.18 1.60 -17.02
N ASP A 619 -0.26 1.43 -15.71
CA ASP A 619 -0.43 0.13 -15.08
C ASP A 619 -1.88 -0.32 -15.18
N GLU A 620 -2.10 -1.63 -15.40
CA GLU A 620 -3.40 -2.19 -15.75
C GLU A 620 -4.04 -1.41 -16.92
N SER A 621 -3.23 -1.18 -17.96
CA SER A 621 -3.59 -0.29 -19.09
C SER A 621 -4.84 -0.70 -19.86
N HIS A 622 -5.31 -1.95 -19.70
CA HIS A 622 -6.61 -2.41 -20.20
C HIS A 622 -7.79 -1.57 -19.65
N ALA A 623 -7.62 -0.84 -18.55
CA ALA A 623 -8.62 0.12 -18.06
C ALA A 623 -8.87 1.28 -19.05
N MET A 624 -7.96 1.52 -19.99
CA MET A 624 -8.15 2.44 -21.13
C MET A 624 -8.80 1.78 -22.34
N ALA A 625 -9.18 0.52 -22.28
CA ALA A 625 -9.90 -0.14 -23.36
C ALA A 625 -11.14 0.68 -23.75
N ASN A 626 -11.57 0.54 -24.99
CA ASN A 626 -12.66 1.31 -25.57
C ASN A 626 -12.39 2.82 -25.70
N ALA A 627 -11.13 3.23 -25.75
CA ALA A 627 -10.74 4.62 -26.00
C ALA A 627 -11.21 5.14 -27.38
N ALA A 628 -11.54 4.22 -28.31
CA ALA A 628 -12.03 4.52 -29.65
C ALA A 628 -13.55 4.67 -29.73
N GLY A 629 -14.30 4.15 -28.77
CA GLY A 629 -15.69 3.80 -28.94
C GLY A 629 -15.84 2.56 -29.83
N SER A 630 -17.00 1.99 -29.90
CA SER A 630 -17.29 0.88 -30.83
C SER A 630 -18.67 1.06 -31.44
N LYS A 631 -18.80 0.68 -32.72
CA LYS A 631 -20.08 0.52 -33.39
C LYS A 631 -20.47 -0.95 -33.27
N GLY A 632 -21.57 -1.23 -32.60
CA GLY A 632 -22.00 -2.61 -32.41
C GLY A 632 -23.48 -2.79 -32.72
N GLU A 633 -23.93 -4.04 -32.97
CA GLU A 633 -25.34 -4.39 -33.22
C GLU A 633 -26.28 -3.95 -32.08
N ARG A 634 -25.75 -3.69 -30.89
CA ARG A 634 -26.48 -3.21 -29.69
C ARG A 634 -26.46 -1.69 -29.53
N GLY A 635 -25.96 -0.94 -30.53
CA GLY A 635 -25.83 0.51 -30.55
C GLY A 635 -24.38 0.98 -30.43
N ASP A 636 -24.12 2.24 -30.83
CA ASP A 636 -22.80 2.85 -30.73
C ASP A 636 -22.43 3.08 -29.27
N THR A 637 -21.25 2.61 -28.87
CA THR A 637 -20.70 2.87 -27.52
C THR A 637 -19.74 4.05 -27.63
N GLU A 638 -19.99 5.11 -26.86
CA GLU A 638 -19.08 6.26 -26.80
C GLU A 638 -17.72 5.84 -26.22
N ALA A 639 -16.67 6.55 -26.67
CA ALA A 639 -15.32 6.36 -26.16
C ALA A 639 -15.27 6.51 -24.62
N SER A 640 -14.58 5.61 -23.98
CA SER A 640 -14.40 5.62 -22.51
C SER A 640 -13.72 6.92 -22.05
N GLN A 641 -14.30 7.62 -21.09
CA GLN A 641 -13.70 8.85 -20.54
C GLN A 641 -12.31 8.60 -19.96
N GLN A 642 -12.06 7.42 -19.41
CA GLN A 642 -10.74 7.01 -18.89
C GLN A 642 -9.74 6.87 -20.05
N GLY A 643 -10.15 6.22 -21.14
CA GLY A 643 -9.34 6.08 -22.35
C GLY A 643 -9.01 7.43 -22.98
N ARG A 644 -10.01 8.32 -23.10
CA ARG A 644 -9.79 9.69 -23.63
C ARG A 644 -8.81 10.48 -22.76
N ALA A 645 -8.95 10.45 -21.44
CA ALA A 645 -8.05 11.15 -20.53
C ALA A 645 -6.60 10.62 -20.64
N GLY A 646 -6.43 9.30 -20.78
CA GLY A 646 -5.13 8.68 -20.97
C GLY A 646 -4.48 9.03 -22.33
N LEU A 647 -5.28 9.12 -23.42
CA LEU A 647 -4.80 9.59 -24.71
C LEU A 647 -4.43 11.07 -24.68
N ARG A 648 -5.29 11.93 -24.13
CA ARG A 648 -5.05 13.36 -23.97
C ARG A 648 -3.73 13.63 -23.24
N LEU A 649 -3.44 12.89 -22.17
CA LEU A 649 -2.18 12.97 -21.45
C LEU A 649 -0.97 12.63 -22.34
N GLN A 650 -1.08 11.57 -23.14
CA GLN A 650 -0.02 11.17 -24.07
C GLN A 650 0.21 12.21 -25.16
N HIS A 651 -0.86 12.79 -25.70
CA HIS A 651 -0.80 13.79 -26.76
C HIS A 651 -0.15 15.09 -26.30
N ARG A 652 -0.43 15.52 -25.08
CA ARG A 652 0.10 16.76 -24.51
C ARG A 652 1.55 16.66 -24.03
N LEU A 653 2.10 15.45 -23.91
CA LEU A 653 3.48 15.20 -23.47
C LEU A 653 4.22 14.33 -24.52
N PRO A 654 4.54 14.88 -25.69
CA PRO A 654 5.07 14.10 -26.81
C PRO A 654 6.42 13.44 -26.50
N ASN A 655 7.26 14.06 -25.67
CA ASN A 655 8.57 13.55 -25.28
C ASN A 655 8.53 12.51 -24.14
N ALA A 656 7.38 12.32 -23.50
CA ALA A 656 7.24 11.36 -22.40
C ALA A 656 7.59 9.93 -22.84
N ARG A 657 8.24 9.19 -21.94
CA ARG A 657 8.54 7.76 -22.07
C ARG A 657 7.34 6.98 -21.58
N VAL A 658 6.53 6.49 -22.50
CA VAL A 658 5.27 5.82 -22.18
C VAL A 658 5.49 4.31 -22.06
N VAL A 659 5.06 3.75 -20.93
CA VAL A 659 5.04 2.31 -20.67
C VAL A 659 3.60 1.87 -20.43
N TYR A 660 3.13 0.93 -21.23
CA TYR A 660 1.85 0.25 -21.03
C TYR A 660 2.11 -1.06 -20.30
N VAL A 661 1.36 -1.34 -19.27
CA VAL A 661 1.51 -2.56 -18.45
C VAL A 661 0.16 -3.25 -18.33
N SER A 662 0.05 -4.47 -18.86
CA SER A 662 -1.17 -5.28 -18.73
C SER A 662 -0.89 -6.76 -19.00
N ALA A 663 -1.34 -7.65 -18.14
CA ALA A 663 -1.29 -9.09 -18.37
C ALA A 663 -2.19 -9.54 -19.53
N THR A 664 -3.18 -8.75 -19.90
CA THR A 664 -4.18 -9.05 -20.94
C THR A 664 -4.00 -8.20 -22.20
N GLY A 665 -2.82 -7.62 -22.39
CA GLY A 665 -2.55 -6.68 -23.47
C GLY A 665 -2.85 -7.19 -24.87
N ALA A 666 -2.54 -8.45 -25.16
CA ALA A 666 -2.77 -9.08 -26.45
C ALA A 666 -4.00 -10.00 -26.51
N THR A 667 -4.94 -9.91 -25.57
CA THR A 667 -6.15 -10.78 -25.56
C THR A 667 -7.26 -10.25 -26.45
N THR A 668 -7.38 -8.93 -26.60
CA THR A 668 -8.35 -8.29 -27.52
C THR A 668 -7.73 -7.04 -28.11
N VAL A 669 -8.14 -6.69 -29.34
CA VAL A 669 -7.64 -5.49 -30.04
C VAL A 669 -7.96 -4.19 -29.28
N HIS A 670 -9.09 -4.14 -28.59
CA HIS A 670 -9.47 -2.99 -27.78
C HIS A 670 -8.46 -2.67 -26.67
N ASN A 671 -7.72 -3.69 -26.22
CA ASN A 671 -6.62 -3.52 -25.26
C ASN A 671 -5.36 -2.89 -25.86
N LEU A 672 -5.30 -2.68 -27.17
CA LEU A 672 -4.22 -1.97 -27.87
C LEU A 672 -4.66 -0.65 -28.50
N ALA A 673 -5.96 -0.39 -28.60
CA ALA A 673 -6.53 0.81 -29.24
C ALA A 673 -6.15 2.16 -28.57
N TYR A 674 -5.49 2.14 -27.42
CA TYR A 674 -4.93 3.29 -26.71
C TYR A 674 -3.41 3.42 -26.87
N ALA A 675 -2.75 2.42 -27.46
CA ALA A 675 -1.30 2.29 -27.46
C ALA A 675 -0.65 2.97 -28.68
N GLN A 676 -1.02 4.22 -28.94
CA GLN A 676 -0.52 5.00 -30.08
C GLN A 676 1.01 5.06 -30.16
N ARG A 677 1.68 5.08 -28.98
CA ARG A 677 3.14 5.19 -28.93
C ARG A 677 3.88 3.94 -29.41
N LEU A 678 3.16 2.87 -29.75
CA LEU A 678 3.75 1.69 -30.41
C LEU A 678 3.88 1.84 -31.93
N GLY A 679 3.30 2.91 -32.55
CA GLY A 679 3.38 3.15 -33.96
C GLY A 679 2.48 2.23 -34.77
N LEU A 680 1.30 1.90 -34.29
CA LEU A 680 0.37 0.99 -34.96
C LEU A 680 -0.56 1.68 -35.96
N TRP A 681 -0.83 2.98 -35.78
CA TRP A 681 -1.69 3.80 -36.64
C TRP A 681 -1.32 5.28 -36.57
N GLY A 682 -1.81 6.06 -37.51
CA GLY A 682 -1.81 7.52 -37.46
C GLY A 682 -0.60 8.20 -38.09
N GLY A 683 0.17 7.52 -38.94
CA GLY A 683 1.27 8.07 -39.73
C GLY A 683 1.31 7.49 -41.14
N GLU A 684 1.95 8.16 -42.09
CA GLU A 684 2.07 7.72 -43.49
C GLU A 684 2.80 6.37 -43.61
N ASP A 685 3.76 6.11 -42.73
CA ASP A 685 4.57 4.88 -42.73
C ASP A 685 4.00 3.79 -41.81
N PHE A 686 2.82 4.02 -41.24
CA PHE A 686 2.21 3.06 -40.29
C PHE A 686 1.30 2.07 -41.04
N PRO A 687 1.12 0.84 -40.50
CA PRO A 687 0.29 -0.18 -41.10
C PRO A 687 -1.17 0.25 -41.35
N PHE A 688 -1.68 1.17 -40.49
CA PHE A 688 -3.04 1.68 -40.56
C PHE A 688 -3.06 3.21 -40.46
N ALA A 689 -3.84 3.85 -41.36
CA ALA A 689 -3.94 5.30 -41.36
C ALA A 689 -4.68 5.82 -40.13
N THR A 690 -5.65 5.07 -39.61
CA THR A 690 -6.47 5.46 -38.44
C THR A 690 -6.56 4.36 -37.41
N ARG A 691 -6.86 4.76 -36.17
CA ARG A 691 -7.14 3.83 -35.09
C ARG A 691 -8.35 2.94 -35.38
N ALA A 692 -9.38 3.47 -36.05
CA ALA A 692 -10.56 2.71 -36.39
C ALA A 692 -10.25 1.58 -37.38
N GLU A 693 -9.46 1.86 -38.43
CA GLU A 693 -8.98 0.86 -39.40
C GLU A 693 -8.14 -0.23 -38.71
N PHE A 694 -7.29 0.17 -37.74
CA PHE A 694 -6.51 -0.78 -36.96
C PHE A 694 -7.41 -1.73 -36.19
N VAL A 695 -8.40 -1.19 -35.46
CA VAL A 695 -9.31 -2.00 -34.66
C VAL A 695 -10.11 -2.94 -35.55
N GLU A 696 -10.70 -2.43 -36.64
CA GLU A 696 -11.53 -3.22 -37.55
C GLU A 696 -10.73 -4.35 -38.23
N ALA A 697 -9.52 -4.06 -38.70
CA ALA A 697 -8.67 -5.05 -39.36
C ALA A 697 -8.23 -6.18 -38.40
N ILE A 698 -7.84 -5.82 -37.15
CA ILE A 698 -7.42 -6.82 -36.19
C ILE A 698 -8.61 -7.61 -35.63
N GLU A 699 -9.78 -6.98 -35.44
CA GLU A 699 -11.01 -7.71 -35.06
C GLU A 699 -11.42 -8.72 -36.14
N ALA A 700 -11.36 -8.34 -37.40
CA ALA A 700 -11.64 -9.25 -38.53
C ALA A 700 -10.69 -10.46 -38.55
N GLY A 701 -9.42 -10.29 -38.15
CA GLY A 701 -8.43 -11.37 -38.09
C GLY A 701 -8.43 -12.15 -36.78
N GLY A 702 -9.16 -11.71 -35.76
CA GLY A 702 -9.33 -12.39 -34.47
C GLY A 702 -8.02 -12.67 -33.71
N VAL A 703 -7.99 -13.80 -33.02
CA VAL A 703 -6.83 -14.20 -32.18
C VAL A 703 -5.54 -14.35 -33.00
N ALA A 704 -5.64 -14.86 -34.23
CA ALA A 704 -4.47 -15.06 -35.09
C ALA A 704 -3.80 -13.72 -35.46
N ALA A 705 -4.59 -12.67 -35.77
CA ALA A 705 -4.06 -11.35 -36.04
C ALA A 705 -3.39 -10.72 -34.81
N MET A 706 -3.95 -10.93 -33.63
CA MET A 706 -3.37 -10.49 -32.36
C MET A 706 -2.03 -11.17 -32.07
N GLU A 707 -1.91 -12.45 -32.37
CA GLU A 707 -0.67 -13.21 -32.20
C GLU A 707 0.43 -12.74 -33.14
N VAL A 708 0.09 -12.50 -34.41
CA VAL A 708 1.00 -11.92 -35.41
C VAL A 708 1.46 -10.54 -34.98
N LEU A 709 0.54 -9.68 -34.54
CA LEU A 709 0.85 -8.34 -34.07
C LEU A 709 1.78 -8.37 -32.83
N ALA A 710 1.53 -9.24 -31.88
CA ALA A 710 2.37 -9.41 -30.70
C ALA A 710 3.79 -9.85 -31.07
N ARG A 711 3.91 -10.79 -32.00
CA ARG A 711 5.19 -11.25 -32.58
C ARG A 711 5.93 -10.12 -33.28
N ASP A 712 5.24 -9.34 -34.07
CA ASP A 712 5.84 -8.23 -34.81
C ASP A 712 6.30 -7.11 -33.87
N LEU A 713 5.50 -6.77 -32.87
CA LEU A 713 5.92 -5.84 -31.81
C LEU A 713 7.14 -6.34 -31.03
N ARG A 714 7.25 -7.65 -30.80
CA ARG A 714 8.46 -8.23 -30.20
C ARG A 714 9.67 -8.09 -31.13
N SER A 715 9.50 -8.37 -32.41
CA SER A 715 10.59 -8.23 -33.42
C SER A 715 11.11 -6.80 -33.51
N LEU A 716 10.29 -5.81 -33.14
CA LEU A 716 10.65 -4.41 -33.05
C LEU A 716 11.22 -4.00 -31.67
N GLY A 717 11.25 -4.92 -30.71
CA GLY A 717 11.69 -4.64 -29.35
C GLY A 717 10.72 -3.78 -28.53
N LEU A 718 9.44 -3.72 -28.91
CA LEU A 718 8.42 -2.86 -28.29
C LEU A 718 7.48 -3.60 -27.34
N TYR A 719 7.57 -4.94 -27.29
CA TYR A 719 6.63 -5.78 -26.53
C TYR A 719 7.33 -6.97 -25.88
N THR A 720 6.99 -7.23 -24.63
CA THR A 720 7.33 -8.48 -23.93
C THR A 720 6.06 -9.14 -23.39
N ALA A 721 6.00 -10.47 -23.47
CA ALA A 721 4.88 -11.26 -22.90
C ALA A 721 5.40 -12.64 -22.47
N ARG A 722 5.68 -12.76 -21.21
CA ARG A 722 6.11 -13.99 -20.54
C ARG A 722 5.10 -14.36 -19.49
N SER A 723 4.91 -15.64 -19.23
CA SER A 723 4.01 -16.16 -18.21
C SER A 723 4.76 -17.11 -17.29
N LEU A 724 4.24 -17.34 -16.10
CA LEU A 724 4.73 -18.43 -15.27
C LEU A 724 4.45 -19.76 -15.95
N SER A 725 5.36 -20.72 -15.80
CA SER A 725 5.11 -22.10 -16.22
C SER A 725 4.05 -22.71 -15.31
N TYR A 726 3.12 -23.41 -15.93
CA TYR A 726 2.13 -24.23 -15.23
C TYR A 726 2.56 -25.69 -15.11
N ASP A 727 3.85 -26.00 -15.31
CA ASP A 727 4.38 -27.36 -15.13
C ASP A 727 4.12 -27.82 -13.68
N GLY A 728 3.46 -28.96 -13.54
CA GLY A 728 3.11 -29.53 -12.23
C GLY A 728 1.84 -28.95 -11.60
N VAL A 729 1.13 -28.05 -12.29
CA VAL A 729 -0.20 -27.58 -11.86
C VAL A 729 -1.27 -28.56 -12.34
N GLU A 730 -2.06 -29.04 -11.42
CA GLU A 730 -3.22 -29.89 -11.70
C GLU A 730 -4.50 -29.05 -11.69
N TYR A 731 -5.36 -29.29 -12.69
CA TYR A 731 -6.65 -28.62 -12.81
C TYR A 731 -7.76 -29.61 -12.53
N GLU A 732 -8.62 -29.28 -11.59
CA GLU A 732 -9.82 -30.06 -11.30
C GLU A 732 -11.05 -29.18 -11.38
N MET A 733 -12.08 -29.66 -12.08
CA MET A 733 -13.37 -28.98 -12.14
C MET A 733 -14.28 -29.51 -11.04
N LEU A 734 -14.50 -28.71 -10.00
CA LEU A 734 -15.48 -29.03 -8.96
C LEU A 734 -16.89 -28.65 -9.45
N VAL A 735 -17.68 -29.66 -9.80
CA VAL A 735 -19.05 -29.45 -10.27
C VAL A 735 -20.02 -29.53 -9.10
N HIS A 736 -20.78 -28.44 -8.92
CA HIS A 736 -21.92 -28.42 -8.00
C HIS A 736 -23.21 -28.74 -8.76
N ALA A 737 -23.81 -29.91 -8.48
CA ALA A 737 -25.12 -30.27 -9.01
C ALA A 737 -26.20 -29.54 -8.18
N LEU A 738 -27.04 -28.72 -8.84
CA LEU A 738 -28.15 -28.07 -8.16
C LEU A 738 -29.12 -29.09 -7.58
N THR A 739 -29.47 -28.93 -6.31
CA THR A 739 -30.54 -29.72 -5.69
C THR A 739 -31.90 -29.37 -6.32
N PRO A 740 -32.92 -30.25 -6.21
CA PRO A 740 -34.27 -29.93 -6.70
C PRO A 740 -34.81 -28.62 -6.11
N GLU A 741 -34.54 -28.36 -4.84
CA GLU A 741 -34.93 -27.11 -4.17
C GLU A 741 -34.21 -25.90 -4.75
N GLN A 742 -32.87 -25.96 -4.91
CA GLN A 742 -32.08 -24.90 -5.53
C GLN A 742 -32.53 -24.60 -6.97
N ARG A 743 -32.87 -25.67 -7.72
CA ARG A 743 -33.41 -25.53 -9.07
C ARG A 743 -34.76 -24.81 -9.07
N GLY A 744 -35.65 -25.17 -8.14
CA GLY A 744 -36.95 -24.54 -7.98
C GLY A 744 -36.81 -23.03 -7.66
N ILE A 745 -35.86 -22.66 -6.79
CA ILE A 745 -35.54 -21.27 -6.46
C ILE A 745 -35.01 -20.55 -7.69
N TYR A 746 -34.06 -21.16 -8.42
CA TYR A 746 -33.49 -20.57 -9.63
C TYR A 746 -34.55 -20.30 -10.69
N ASP A 747 -35.41 -21.29 -10.98
CA ASP A 747 -36.46 -21.22 -11.99
C ASP A 747 -37.52 -20.15 -11.64
N ALA A 748 -37.88 -20.03 -10.34
CA ALA A 748 -38.80 -19.00 -9.88
C ALA A 748 -38.25 -17.59 -10.13
N TYR A 749 -36.97 -17.35 -9.82
CA TYR A 749 -36.32 -16.06 -10.11
C TYR A 749 -36.16 -15.83 -11.62
N ALA A 750 -35.78 -16.87 -12.38
CA ALA A 750 -35.66 -16.75 -13.83
C ALA A 750 -37.01 -16.36 -14.46
N GLY A 751 -38.12 -16.96 -14.00
CA GLY A 751 -39.45 -16.60 -14.40
C GLY A 751 -39.83 -15.15 -14.06
N ALA A 752 -39.51 -14.70 -12.86
CA ALA A 752 -39.70 -13.30 -12.45
C ALA A 752 -38.91 -12.31 -13.31
N PHE A 753 -37.65 -12.58 -13.58
CA PHE A 753 -36.83 -11.74 -14.47
C PHE A 753 -37.32 -11.76 -15.92
N ALA A 754 -37.86 -12.88 -16.41
CA ALA A 754 -38.50 -12.94 -17.73
C ALA A 754 -39.74 -12.03 -17.82
N ILE A 755 -40.58 -11.99 -16.78
CA ILE A 755 -41.73 -11.11 -16.70
C ILE A 755 -41.28 -9.64 -16.72
N ILE A 756 -40.26 -9.27 -15.91
CA ILE A 756 -39.70 -7.92 -15.87
C ILE A 756 -39.16 -7.53 -17.25
N HIS A 757 -38.36 -8.44 -17.88
CA HIS A 757 -37.78 -8.20 -19.20
C HIS A 757 -38.85 -7.94 -20.25
N ASN A 758 -39.92 -8.75 -20.29
CA ASN A 758 -41.01 -8.61 -21.25
C ASN A 758 -41.80 -7.32 -21.04
N ASN A 759 -41.94 -6.86 -19.79
CA ASN A 759 -42.63 -5.63 -19.46
C ASN A 759 -41.77 -4.36 -19.51
N LEU A 760 -40.43 -4.53 -19.63
CA LEU A 760 -39.50 -3.39 -19.63
C LEU A 760 -39.74 -2.46 -20.81
N ALA A 761 -40.13 -2.98 -21.98
CA ALA A 761 -40.47 -2.21 -23.16
C ALA A 761 -41.74 -1.33 -22.90
N ALA A 762 -42.76 -1.94 -22.31
CA ALA A 762 -44.02 -1.22 -21.95
C ALA A 762 -43.76 -0.18 -20.84
N ALA A 763 -42.91 -0.49 -19.87
CA ALA A 763 -42.53 0.47 -18.83
C ALA A 763 -41.71 1.67 -19.39
N MET A 764 -40.85 1.44 -20.37
CA MET A 764 -40.12 2.53 -21.05
C MET A 764 -41.02 3.41 -21.90
N GLU A 765 -42.07 2.85 -22.49
CA GLU A 765 -43.08 3.57 -23.22
C GLU A 765 -43.94 4.42 -22.27
N ALA A 766 -44.40 3.84 -21.17
CA ALA A 766 -45.14 4.55 -20.12
C ALA A 766 -44.33 5.69 -19.47
N ALA A 767 -43.00 5.54 -19.38
CA ALA A 767 -42.09 6.57 -18.90
C ALA A 767 -41.70 7.62 -19.96
N ASN A 768 -42.38 7.65 -21.14
CA ASN A 768 -42.07 8.54 -22.27
C ASN A 768 -40.64 8.43 -22.81
N ILE A 769 -39.97 7.29 -22.63
CA ILE A 769 -38.63 7.04 -23.17
C ILE A 769 -38.73 6.60 -24.65
N THR A 770 -39.85 5.97 -25.02
CA THR A 770 -40.17 5.57 -26.39
C THR A 770 -41.58 6.07 -26.75
N GLY A 771 -41.79 6.56 -27.97
CA GLY A 771 -43.11 7.01 -28.49
C GLY A 771 -43.51 6.27 -29.76
N GLU A 772 -44.71 6.50 -30.29
CA GLU A 772 -45.25 5.87 -31.52
C GLU A 772 -44.37 6.07 -32.75
N SER A 773 -43.61 7.17 -32.82
CA SER A 773 -42.68 7.48 -33.91
C SER A 773 -41.23 6.99 -33.71
N GLY A 774 -40.96 6.22 -32.68
CA GLY A 774 -39.66 5.69 -32.34
C GLY A 774 -39.11 6.15 -30.99
N THR A 775 -37.83 5.96 -30.75
CA THR A 775 -37.18 6.27 -29.47
C THR A 775 -37.00 7.77 -29.30
N LEU A 776 -37.66 8.37 -28.31
CA LEU A 776 -37.52 9.78 -27.95
C LEU A 776 -36.17 10.09 -27.34
N ASN A 777 -35.59 9.13 -26.57
CA ASN A 777 -34.23 9.25 -25.98
C ASN A 777 -33.50 7.92 -26.09
N ARG A 778 -32.69 7.78 -27.15
CA ARG A 778 -31.94 6.56 -27.44
C ARG A 778 -30.95 6.21 -26.33
N GLN A 779 -30.32 7.22 -25.71
CA GLN A 779 -29.35 7.01 -24.61
C GLN A 779 -30.09 6.51 -23.35
N ALA A 780 -31.23 7.07 -22.97
CA ALA A 780 -31.99 6.61 -21.82
C ALA A 780 -32.50 5.16 -21.99
N LYS A 781 -32.92 4.77 -23.19
CA LYS A 781 -33.32 3.39 -23.51
C LYS A 781 -32.13 2.41 -23.37
N SER A 782 -30.97 2.77 -23.91
CA SER A 782 -29.76 1.97 -23.81
C SER A 782 -29.28 1.86 -22.36
N ALA A 783 -29.30 2.95 -21.62
CA ALA A 783 -28.92 2.98 -20.21
C ALA A 783 -29.85 2.12 -19.34
N ALA A 784 -31.18 2.21 -19.53
CA ALA A 784 -32.12 1.38 -18.78
C ALA A 784 -31.97 -0.11 -19.05
N ARG A 785 -31.79 -0.49 -20.32
CA ARG A 785 -31.50 -1.90 -20.69
C ARG A 785 -30.17 -2.39 -20.09
N SER A 786 -29.12 -1.61 -20.21
CA SER A 786 -27.82 -1.95 -19.66
C SER A 786 -27.86 -2.09 -18.14
N ALA A 787 -28.55 -1.19 -17.44
CA ALA A 787 -28.74 -1.27 -15.99
C ALA A 787 -29.48 -2.55 -15.58
N PHE A 788 -30.59 -2.89 -16.29
CA PHE A 788 -31.35 -4.11 -16.05
C PHE A 788 -30.51 -5.38 -16.28
N GLU A 789 -29.80 -5.47 -17.41
CA GLU A 789 -28.94 -6.62 -17.72
C GLU A 789 -27.80 -6.76 -16.68
N SER A 790 -27.20 -5.65 -16.28
CA SER A 790 -26.16 -5.65 -15.24
C SER A 790 -26.71 -6.09 -13.88
N ALA A 791 -27.89 -5.65 -13.51
CA ALA A 791 -28.56 -6.07 -12.27
C ALA A 791 -28.90 -7.57 -12.30
N LYS A 792 -29.46 -8.06 -13.43
CA LYS A 792 -29.76 -9.48 -13.65
C LYS A 792 -28.49 -10.35 -13.54
N GLN A 793 -27.42 -9.99 -14.22
CA GLN A 793 -26.14 -10.74 -14.16
C GLN A 793 -25.59 -10.80 -12.75
N ARG A 794 -25.55 -9.68 -12.03
CA ARG A 794 -25.10 -9.65 -10.64
C ARG A 794 -25.97 -10.54 -9.75
N PHE A 795 -27.29 -10.43 -9.87
CA PHE A 795 -28.23 -11.22 -9.09
C PHE A 795 -27.98 -12.73 -9.26
N PHE A 796 -27.98 -13.23 -10.51
CA PHE A 796 -27.75 -14.66 -10.75
C PHE A 796 -26.33 -15.09 -10.39
N GLY A 797 -25.34 -14.24 -10.60
CA GLY A 797 -23.98 -14.50 -10.16
C GLY A 797 -23.88 -14.73 -8.65
N HIS A 798 -24.51 -13.90 -7.83
CA HIS A 798 -24.55 -14.09 -6.38
C HIS A 798 -25.40 -15.27 -5.95
N LEU A 799 -26.57 -15.48 -6.58
CA LEU A 799 -27.44 -16.62 -6.29
C LEU A 799 -26.68 -17.94 -6.52
N LEU A 800 -26.05 -18.10 -7.67
CA LEU A 800 -25.28 -19.31 -8.00
C LEU A 800 -24.03 -19.47 -7.12
N THR A 801 -23.34 -18.38 -6.79
CA THR A 801 -22.21 -18.43 -5.86
C THR A 801 -22.67 -18.92 -4.48
N SER A 802 -23.78 -18.40 -3.97
CA SER A 802 -24.37 -18.84 -2.71
C SER A 802 -24.75 -20.33 -2.74
N MET A 803 -25.36 -20.80 -3.83
CA MET A 803 -25.73 -22.22 -4.00
C MET A 803 -24.52 -23.16 -4.05
N LYS A 804 -23.39 -22.70 -4.61
CA LYS A 804 -22.13 -23.48 -4.70
C LYS A 804 -21.34 -23.54 -3.40
N THR A 805 -21.54 -22.56 -2.51
CA THR A 805 -20.73 -22.37 -1.30
C THR A 805 -20.59 -23.63 -0.43
N PRO A 806 -21.65 -24.41 -0.13
CA PRO A 806 -21.52 -25.62 0.70
C PRO A 806 -20.60 -26.67 0.08
N THR A 807 -20.67 -26.88 -1.24
CA THR A 807 -19.78 -27.83 -1.96
C THR A 807 -18.34 -27.35 -1.94
N LEU A 808 -18.12 -26.04 -2.13
CA LEU A 808 -16.79 -25.45 -2.07
C LEU A 808 -16.18 -25.59 -0.67
N ILE A 809 -16.93 -25.28 0.38
CA ILE A 809 -16.48 -25.42 1.78
C ILE A 809 -16.05 -26.85 2.06
N SER A 810 -16.89 -27.84 1.71
CA SER A 810 -16.56 -29.25 1.93
C SER A 810 -15.28 -29.68 1.21
N ARG A 811 -15.04 -29.15 -0.01
CA ARG A 811 -13.78 -29.43 -0.73
C ARG A 811 -12.58 -28.75 -0.04
N ILE A 812 -12.71 -27.50 0.36
CA ILE A 812 -11.65 -26.78 1.09
C ILE A 812 -11.29 -27.51 2.39
N GLU A 813 -12.29 -27.95 3.16
CA GLU A 813 -12.06 -28.72 4.39
C GLU A 813 -11.28 -30.00 4.11
N THR A 814 -11.59 -30.69 3.00
CA THR A 814 -10.87 -31.89 2.56
C THR A 814 -9.41 -31.56 2.22
N ASP A 815 -9.16 -30.49 1.46
CA ASP A 815 -7.82 -30.07 1.06
C ASP A 815 -7.00 -29.62 2.27
N LEU A 816 -7.59 -28.88 3.21
CA LEU A 816 -6.95 -28.49 4.47
C LEU A 816 -6.60 -29.69 5.33
N ALA A 817 -7.49 -30.70 5.42
CA ALA A 817 -7.22 -31.95 6.13
C ALA A 817 -6.09 -32.77 5.48
N ALA A 818 -5.89 -32.62 4.16
CA ALA A 818 -4.75 -33.19 3.44
C ALA A 818 -3.44 -32.39 3.57
N GLY A 819 -3.45 -31.28 4.31
CA GLY A 819 -2.29 -30.43 4.54
C GLY A 819 -2.04 -29.39 3.46
N HIS A 820 -3.01 -29.13 2.56
CA HIS A 820 -2.93 -28.08 1.56
C HIS A 820 -3.38 -26.73 2.11
N SER A 821 -2.94 -25.65 1.49
CA SER A 821 -3.45 -24.30 1.72
C SER A 821 -4.46 -23.94 0.63
N ALA A 822 -5.55 -23.25 0.99
CA ALA A 822 -6.58 -22.83 0.05
C ALA A 822 -6.55 -21.32 -0.16
N VAL A 823 -6.56 -20.89 -1.43
CA VAL A 823 -6.78 -19.50 -1.83
C VAL A 823 -8.08 -19.41 -2.60
N ILE A 824 -9.02 -18.62 -2.10
CA ILE A 824 -10.35 -18.50 -2.68
C ILE A 824 -10.42 -17.19 -3.47
N GLN A 825 -10.74 -17.31 -4.76
CA GLN A 825 -11.00 -16.15 -5.61
C GLN A 825 -12.48 -16.11 -5.97
N ILE A 826 -13.15 -15.01 -5.69
CA ILE A 826 -14.54 -14.76 -6.05
C ILE A 826 -14.65 -13.61 -7.04
N VAL A 827 -15.57 -13.71 -7.98
CA VAL A 827 -15.74 -12.72 -9.06
C VAL A 827 -16.38 -11.42 -8.57
N SER A 828 -17.22 -11.50 -7.54
CA SER A 828 -17.91 -10.33 -6.95
C SER A 828 -18.12 -10.56 -5.45
N THR A 829 -17.75 -9.56 -4.66
CA THR A 829 -17.84 -9.62 -3.18
C THR A 829 -19.13 -9.02 -2.63
N GLY A 830 -19.89 -8.27 -3.42
CA GLY A 830 -21.01 -7.47 -2.90
C GLY A 830 -20.59 -6.33 -1.94
N GLU A 831 -19.29 -6.05 -1.82
CA GLU A 831 -18.68 -5.07 -0.89
C GLU A 831 -19.41 -3.70 -0.93
N ALA A 832 -19.66 -3.17 -2.13
CA ALA A 832 -20.33 -1.88 -2.28
C ALA A 832 -21.79 -1.88 -1.78
N LEU A 833 -22.48 -3.02 -1.83
CA LEU A 833 -23.81 -3.18 -1.27
C LEU A 833 -23.77 -3.29 0.24
N MET A 834 -22.79 -4.04 0.76
CA MET A 834 -22.51 -4.17 2.18
C MET A 834 -22.21 -2.81 2.80
N GLU A 835 -21.30 -2.04 2.22
CA GLU A 835 -20.94 -0.69 2.69
C GLU A 835 -22.16 0.25 2.71
N ARG A 836 -22.98 0.19 1.66
CA ARG A 836 -24.20 1.00 1.58
C ARG A 836 -25.18 0.63 2.69
N ARG A 837 -25.41 -0.66 2.93
CA ARG A 837 -26.29 -1.15 3.98
C ARG A 837 -25.77 -0.79 5.37
N LEU A 838 -24.48 -0.97 5.59
CA LEU A 838 -23.86 -0.58 6.88
C LEU A 838 -23.96 0.93 7.12
N SER A 839 -23.91 1.76 6.07
CA SER A 839 -24.09 3.21 6.19
C SER A 839 -25.52 3.65 6.48
N GLU A 840 -26.53 2.80 6.18
CA GLU A 840 -27.95 3.06 6.44
C GLU A 840 -28.41 2.63 7.84
N ILE A 841 -27.59 1.84 8.55
CA ILE A 841 -27.95 1.28 9.87
C ILE A 841 -27.20 2.08 10.96
N PRO A 842 -27.91 2.59 11.99
CA PRO A 842 -27.26 3.25 13.12
C PRO A 842 -26.21 2.35 13.77
N THR A 843 -25.06 2.89 14.09
CA THR A 843 -23.92 2.17 14.66
C THR A 843 -24.25 1.46 15.98
N GLU A 844 -25.29 1.90 16.67
CA GLU A 844 -25.77 1.31 17.93
C GLU A 844 -26.42 -0.08 17.73
N GLU A 845 -26.90 -0.36 16.49
CA GLU A 845 -27.55 -1.63 16.14
C GLU A 845 -26.56 -2.65 15.52
N TRP A 846 -25.28 -2.30 15.36
CA TRP A 846 -24.31 -3.16 14.67
C TRP A 846 -23.93 -4.43 15.42
N ASN A 847 -24.11 -4.49 16.71
CA ASN A 847 -23.76 -5.66 17.56
C ASN A 847 -24.71 -6.86 17.37
N ASP A 848 -25.92 -6.67 16.83
CA ASP A 848 -26.91 -7.71 16.58
C ASP A 848 -27.26 -7.90 15.10
N ILE A 849 -26.52 -7.25 14.21
CA ILE A 849 -26.84 -7.28 12.78
C ILE A 849 -26.38 -8.59 12.15
N ARG A 850 -27.33 -9.41 11.77
CA ARG A 850 -27.15 -10.30 10.62
C ARG A 850 -27.39 -9.47 9.35
N VAL A 851 -26.34 -8.95 8.76
CA VAL A 851 -26.43 -8.32 7.44
C VAL A 851 -26.71 -9.42 6.43
N ASP A 852 -27.97 -9.65 6.16
CA ASP A 852 -28.41 -10.61 5.16
C ASP A 852 -28.36 -9.90 3.79
N ILE A 853 -27.20 -9.96 3.11
CA ILE A 853 -27.08 -9.52 1.72
C ILE A 853 -27.73 -10.57 0.87
N THR A 854 -29.05 -10.55 0.81
CA THR A 854 -29.78 -11.44 -0.06
C THR A 854 -29.79 -10.91 -1.50
N PRO A 855 -29.92 -11.80 -2.49
CA PRO A 855 -30.16 -11.43 -3.88
C PRO A 855 -31.33 -10.44 -4.08
N ARG A 856 -32.29 -10.40 -3.17
CA ARG A 856 -33.42 -9.46 -3.14
C ARG A 856 -32.96 -8.01 -3.15
N GLU A 857 -31.88 -7.68 -2.45
CA GLU A 857 -31.33 -6.33 -2.33
C GLU A 857 -30.88 -5.77 -3.68
N TYR A 858 -30.34 -6.63 -4.56
CA TYR A 858 -29.95 -6.22 -5.91
C TYR A 858 -31.14 -5.89 -6.80
N VAL A 859 -32.30 -6.54 -6.58
CA VAL A 859 -33.54 -6.22 -7.31
C VAL A 859 -34.10 -4.89 -6.83
N LEU A 860 -34.14 -4.68 -5.51
CA LEU A 860 -34.72 -3.47 -4.92
C LEU A 860 -33.86 -2.23 -5.19
N SER A 861 -32.53 -2.35 -5.20
CA SER A 861 -31.61 -1.25 -5.50
C SER A 861 -31.60 -0.83 -6.98
N GLY A 862 -32.08 -1.67 -7.87
CA GLY A 862 -32.19 -1.40 -9.31
C GLY A 862 -33.51 -0.74 -9.76
N VAL A 863 -34.50 -0.64 -8.87
CA VAL A 863 -35.75 0.04 -9.13
C VAL A 863 -35.68 1.45 -8.53
N PRO A 864 -35.72 2.52 -9.32
CA PRO A 864 -35.73 3.87 -8.76
C PRO A 864 -36.97 4.07 -7.87
N ASP A 865 -36.75 4.46 -6.62
CA ASP A 865 -37.81 4.93 -5.71
C ASP A 865 -38.45 6.22 -6.27
N LYS A 866 -39.33 6.08 -7.25
CA LYS A 866 -40.27 7.13 -7.69
C LYS A 866 -41.53 6.47 -8.25
N THR A 867 -42.39 6.05 -7.37
CA THR A 867 -43.83 6.10 -7.55
C THR A 867 -44.47 6.50 -6.23
#